data_5f4b1e43aaa84bfb1491fae7b343a228
#
_entry.id   5f4b1e43aaa84bfb1491fae7b343a228
#
_cell.length_a   1.000
_cell.length_b   1.000
_cell.length_c   1.000
_cell.angle_alpha   90.00
_cell.angle_beta   90.00
_cell.angle_gamma   90.00
#
_symmetry.space_group_name_H-M   'P 1'
#
loop_
_entity.id
_entity.type
_entity.pdbx_description
1 polymer ?
#
loop_
_entity_poly.entity_id
_entity_poly.type
_entity_poly.pdbx_seq_one_letter_code
_entity_poly.pdbx_strand_id
1 'polypeptide(L)'
;MSFRRLLSWPIALLLGGGAVAGAADKPTFSKDIAPIVYERCASCHRPGEIGPFSLLTYSDVRQHLTQIADVTKRRVMPPWKPIAPNTEFMGDRTLSPEQIQNIQDWVAQGGPEGNRRDLPPMPKFGGGWQLGQPDLIVTMDAPYTLRPDGTDVFRTFVIPIPSTVTRYVKAVEFHPGNPRAVHHANIGIDRTRSSRRLDAADQEPGYVGGMVPDADYPPGYMLGWTPGQQPRPSPAGMAWRLEPNSDLVVQLHMQPTGKPEPVQISMGFFFTDDAPARTPVGLRLGSETIAIAAGDAQYEINDRYVLPVDVEVLAVQPHAHNLGRLMEAAALLPDGTARPLITIKDWDFRWQDVYRYAKPFVLPRGTAISMRFTYDNSDANPRNPSHPPQPVVWGQNTTDEMGDLWLQVVPKSKLDFAILTADINRKTRTEDLAAYTKVLQGDPKNPLRHDAVAMLHLQLGHLAEAETEFRESLRLNPESAPTHYNIGLVFSMQRKYQEAAAEFQNATRLDPNYAEAHNNLGAMLHAFGRVDEAAAEYRKAIALKPENGEAHNNLGRLLMLQARFADAVKEFEEALRLDPEAVSPLTGLAWVRAVAADPAVRQPDEAMRLAEQAAALSNRKDPAVLDTLAACYAATQQFDKAGTTAREAMQLADALGLQSLWVEIRARARLYEQHQPYIAR
;
A
#
# COMPACT_ATOMS: atom_id res chain seq x y z
N MET A 1 -81.96 -45.38 3.42
CA MET A 1 -82.46 -45.41 4.80
C MET A 1 -81.67 -44.30 5.54
N SER A 2 -82.22 -43.12 5.61
CA SER A 2 -82.95 -42.48 6.65
C SER A 2 -82.23 -42.46 7.99
N PHE A 3 -81.72 -41.31 8.42
CA PHE A 3 -82.24 -40.55 9.54
C PHE A 3 -81.59 -39.16 9.68
N ARG A 4 -82.42 -38.10 9.57
CA ARG A 4 -82.15 -36.73 9.96
C ARG A 4 -82.04 -36.64 11.49
N ARG A 5 -81.11 -35.87 12.04
CA ARG A 5 -81.32 -35.14 13.29
C ARG A 5 -80.88 -33.70 13.21
N LEU A 6 -81.85 -32.83 13.34
CA LEU A 6 -81.72 -31.40 13.61
C LEU A 6 -81.14 -31.21 15.04
N LEU A 7 -80.19 -30.29 15.18
CA LEU A 7 -79.82 -29.71 16.48
C LEU A 7 -79.62 -28.23 16.29
N SER A 8 -80.40 -27.50 17.08
CA SER A 8 -80.55 -26.06 17.21
C SER A 8 -79.23 -25.40 17.70
N TRP A 9 -78.90 -24.28 17.10
CA TRP A 9 -77.85 -23.38 17.54
C TRP A 9 -78.43 -22.28 18.44
N PRO A 10 -77.73 -21.90 19.55
CA PRO A 10 -78.03 -20.67 20.27
C PRO A 10 -77.28 -19.51 19.63
N ILE A 11 -77.93 -18.41 19.38
CA ILE A 11 -77.38 -17.09 18.98
C ILE A 11 -76.64 -16.54 20.17
N ALA A 12 -75.28 -16.53 20.11
CA ALA A 12 -74.45 -15.76 21.01
C ALA A 12 -74.26 -14.35 20.47
N LEU A 13 -74.80 -13.37 21.16
CA LEU A 13 -74.52 -11.96 20.96
C LEU A 13 -73.04 -11.71 21.22
N LEU A 14 -72.27 -11.49 20.18
CA LEU A 14 -70.91 -10.94 20.25
C LEU A 14 -71.02 -9.43 20.46
N LEU A 15 -70.85 -8.97 21.67
CA LEU A 15 -70.53 -7.60 22.01
C LEU A 15 -69.16 -7.30 21.40
N GLY A 16 -69.12 -6.52 20.32
CA GLY A 16 -67.93 -6.02 19.70
C GLY A 16 -67.19 -5.08 20.65
N GLY A 17 -66.17 -5.62 21.33
CA GLY A 17 -65.14 -4.80 21.95
C GLY A 17 -64.30 -4.16 20.83
N GLY A 18 -64.57 -2.93 20.46
CA GLY A 18 -63.72 -2.13 19.62
C GLY A 18 -62.38 -1.98 20.35
N ALA A 19 -61.35 -2.68 19.83
CA ALA A 19 -60.01 -2.33 20.16
C ALA A 19 -59.77 -0.89 19.72
N VAL A 20 -59.78 0.03 20.67
CA VAL A 20 -59.23 1.38 20.46
C VAL A 20 -57.77 1.14 20.08
N ALA A 21 -57.46 1.26 18.78
CA ALA A 21 -56.09 1.41 18.34
C ALA A 21 -55.54 2.63 19.07
N GLY A 22 -54.67 2.39 20.07
CA GLY A 22 -53.99 3.46 20.77
C GLY A 22 -53.36 4.35 19.74
N ALA A 23 -53.67 5.65 19.75
CA ALA A 23 -52.98 6.62 18.95
C ALA A 23 -51.50 6.42 19.17
N ALA A 24 -50.75 6.04 18.11
CA ALA A 24 -49.30 5.91 18.19
C ALA A 24 -48.78 7.20 18.79
N ASP A 25 -47.96 7.07 19.85
CA ASP A 25 -47.36 8.20 20.54
C ASP A 25 -46.64 9.05 19.51
N LYS A 26 -47.01 10.31 19.45
CA LYS A 26 -46.40 11.24 18.44
C LYS A 26 -44.96 11.46 18.78
N PRO A 27 -44.03 11.35 17.80
CA PRO A 27 -42.60 11.44 18.09
C PRO A 27 -42.22 12.81 18.68
N THR A 28 -41.31 12.79 19.67
CA THR A 28 -40.76 13.96 20.34
C THR A 28 -39.23 14.00 20.20
N PHE A 29 -38.64 15.19 20.34
CA PHE A 29 -37.18 15.30 20.28
C PHE A 29 -36.51 14.41 21.34
N SER A 30 -36.90 14.59 22.60
CA SER A 30 -36.21 13.94 23.74
C SER A 30 -36.25 12.42 23.67
N LYS A 31 -37.38 11.84 23.26
CA LYS A 31 -37.59 10.38 23.27
C LYS A 31 -37.14 9.71 21.98
N ASP A 32 -37.45 10.32 20.81
CA ASP A 32 -37.42 9.64 19.52
C ASP A 32 -36.33 10.18 18.58
N ILE A 33 -36.03 11.49 18.62
CA ILE A 33 -35.14 12.15 17.67
C ILE A 33 -33.72 12.31 18.24
N ALA A 34 -33.55 12.70 19.50
CA ALA A 34 -32.25 12.87 20.10
C ALA A 34 -31.37 11.60 20.02
N PRO A 35 -31.91 10.37 20.27
CA PRO A 35 -31.14 9.14 20.08
C PRO A 35 -30.57 9.01 18.65
N ILE A 36 -31.40 9.30 17.64
CA ILE A 36 -30.98 9.25 16.22
C ILE A 36 -29.90 10.29 15.93
N VAL A 37 -30.13 11.53 16.36
CA VAL A 37 -29.20 12.63 16.14
C VAL A 37 -27.86 12.40 16.81
N TYR A 38 -27.88 11.94 18.07
CA TYR A 38 -26.68 11.69 18.85
C TYR A 38 -25.84 10.55 18.27
N GLU A 39 -26.48 9.50 17.78
CA GLU A 39 -25.82 8.35 17.20
C GLU A 39 -25.31 8.61 15.78
N ARG A 40 -26.11 9.28 14.93
CA ARG A 40 -25.91 9.33 13.47
C ARG A 40 -25.44 10.69 12.94
N CYS A 41 -25.63 11.79 13.67
CA CYS A 41 -25.38 13.14 13.17
C CYS A 41 -24.30 13.89 13.97
N ALA A 42 -24.30 13.73 15.30
CA ALA A 42 -23.52 14.55 16.21
C ALA A 42 -22.00 14.38 16.08
N SER A 43 -21.52 13.26 15.50
CA SER A 43 -20.08 13.07 15.24
C SER A 43 -19.51 14.14 14.31
N CYS A 44 -20.30 14.64 13.36
CA CYS A 44 -19.91 15.67 12.42
C CYS A 44 -20.53 17.03 12.75
N HIS A 45 -21.77 17.05 13.27
CA HIS A 45 -22.53 18.26 13.56
C HIS A 45 -22.33 18.68 15.02
N ARG A 46 -21.13 19.12 15.36
CA ARG A 46 -20.73 19.66 16.67
C ARG A 46 -19.68 20.75 16.51
N PRO A 47 -19.46 21.61 17.50
CA PRO A 47 -18.42 22.65 17.44
C PRO A 47 -17.03 22.06 17.17
N GLY A 48 -16.32 22.64 16.19
CA GLY A 48 -14.97 22.22 15.80
C GLY A 48 -14.91 21.13 14.75
N GLU A 49 -16.04 20.57 14.31
CA GLU A 49 -16.13 19.56 13.25
C GLU A 49 -16.63 20.14 11.92
N ILE A 50 -16.67 19.32 10.89
CA ILE A 50 -17.01 19.73 9.51
C ILE A 50 -18.46 20.20 9.33
N GLY A 51 -19.39 19.69 10.15
CA GLY A 51 -20.79 20.10 10.05
C GLY A 51 -20.95 21.61 10.17
N PRO A 52 -21.69 22.29 9.25
CA PRO A 52 -21.78 23.75 9.22
C PRO A 52 -22.49 24.35 10.46
N PHE A 53 -23.17 23.50 11.23
CA PHE A 53 -23.89 23.86 12.45
C PHE A 53 -23.91 22.68 13.43
N SER A 54 -24.11 23.01 14.70
CA SER A 54 -24.28 22.01 15.77
C SER A 54 -25.67 21.37 15.72
N LEU A 55 -25.77 20.10 16.15
CA LEU A 55 -27.02 19.37 16.38
C LEU A 55 -27.05 18.71 17.78
N LEU A 56 -26.33 19.28 18.75
CA LEU A 56 -26.22 18.72 20.10
C LEU A 56 -27.40 19.04 21.01
N THR A 57 -28.12 20.11 20.75
CA THR A 57 -29.24 20.55 21.60
C THR A 57 -30.56 20.56 20.83
N TYR A 58 -31.66 20.51 21.57
CA TYR A 58 -33.00 20.68 20.97
C TYR A 58 -33.11 22.00 20.18
N SER A 59 -32.54 23.10 20.72
CA SER A 59 -32.53 24.41 20.03
C SER A 59 -31.79 24.34 18.71
N ASP A 60 -30.63 23.67 18.66
CA ASP A 60 -29.83 23.51 17.44
C ASP A 60 -30.61 22.75 16.37
N VAL A 61 -31.19 21.60 16.75
CA VAL A 61 -31.93 20.75 15.81
C VAL A 61 -33.22 21.43 15.32
N ARG A 62 -33.90 22.17 16.22
CA ARG A 62 -35.15 22.89 15.86
C ARG A 62 -34.92 24.01 14.82
N GLN A 63 -33.79 24.65 14.83
CA GLN A 63 -33.43 25.68 13.85
C GLN A 63 -33.34 25.14 12.41
N HIS A 64 -33.11 23.80 12.26
CA HIS A 64 -32.87 23.15 10.98
C HIS A 64 -33.93 22.11 10.60
N LEU A 65 -35.12 22.15 11.20
CA LEU A 65 -36.19 21.15 11.02
C LEU A 65 -36.42 20.76 9.55
N THR A 66 -36.74 21.74 8.71
CA THR A 66 -37.09 21.53 7.29
C THR A 66 -35.93 20.96 6.52
N GLN A 67 -34.71 21.45 6.81
CA GLN A 67 -33.48 20.97 6.18
C GLN A 67 -33.20 19.53 6.56
N ILE A 68 -33.29 19.19 7.86
CA ILE A 68 -33.09 17.83 8.36
C ILE A 68 -34.09 16.87 7.71
N ALA A 69 -35.37 17.24 7.64
CA ALA A 69 -36.39 16.42 6.99
C ALA A 69 -36.08 16.17 5.50
N ASP A 70 -35.69 17.21 4.76
CA ASP A 70 -35.40 17.07 3.33
C ASP A 70 -34.17 16.18 3.10
N VAL A 71 -33.03 16.47 3.77
CA VAL A 71 -31.75 15.74 3.52
C VAL A 71 -31.82 14.30 3.98
N THR A 72 -32.57 13.98 5.06
CA THR A 72 -32.75 12.61 5.53
C THR A 72 -33.72 11.82 4.65
N LYS A 73 -34.80 12.43 4.20
CA LYS A 73 -35.74 11.83 3.23
C LYS A 73 -35.05 11.47 1.92
N ARG A 74 -34.21 12.37 1.41
CA ARG A 74 -33.44 12.18 0.19
C ARG A 74 -32.19 11.27 0.41
N ARG A 75 -31.92 10.84 1.64
CA ARG A 75 -30.74 10.05 2.02
C ARG A 75 -29.41 10.72 1.64
N VAL A 76 -29.36 12.05 1.67
CA VAL A 76 -28.14 12.83 1.51
C VAL A 76 -27.35 12.87 2.82
N MET A 77 -28.07 12.89 3.94
CA MET A 77 -27.52 12.83 5.30
C MET A 77 -28.17 11.71 6.13
N PRO A 78 -27.39 11.00 6.96
CA PRO A 78 -25.93 11.02 7.03
C PRO A 78 -25.27 10.57 5.71
N PRO A 79 -24.03 11.02 5.42
CA PRO A 79 -23.35 10.65 4.19
C PRO A 79 -22.85 9.20 4.25
N TRP A 80 -23.66 8.30 3.75
CA TRP A 80 -23.36 6.89 3.62
C TRP A 80 -23.86 6.39 2.27
N LYS A 81 -22.92 5.98 1.43
CA LYS A 81 -23.22 5.68 0.02
C LYS A 81 -23.34 4.19 -0.32
N PRO A 82 -22.68 3.24 0.37
CA PRO A 82 -22.81 1.82 0.03
C PRO A 82 -24.24 1.29 0.23
N ILE A 83 -24.66 0.50 -0.75
CA ILE A 83 -25.90 -0.27 -0.68
C ILE A 83 -25.49 -1.73 -0.83
N ALA A 84 -25.42 -2.47 0.25
CA ALA A 84 -25.12 -3.88 0.16
C ALA A 84 -26.14 -4.67 1.00
N PRO A 85 -27.04 -5.43 0.38
CA PRO A 85 -28.12 -6.12 1.11
C PRO A 85 -27.60 -7.17 2.10
N ASN A 86 -26.35 -7.62 1.98
CA ASN A 86 -25.77 -8.68 2.83
C ASN A 86 -24.34 -8.37 3.31
N THR A 87 -23.89 -7.13 3.20
CA THR A 87 -22.54 -6.73 3.60
C THR A 87 -22.61 -5.69 4.70
N GLU A 88 -22.22 -6.06 5.91
CA GLU A 88 -22.14 -5.14 7.04
C GLU A 88 -20.78 -4.46 7.05
N PHE A 89 -20.77 -3.15 6.94
CA PHE A 89 -19.58 -2.33 7.14
C PHE A 89 -19.54 -1.75 8.55
N MET A 90 -18.34 -1.61 9.08
CA MET A 90 -18.12 -0.92 10.34
C MET A 90 -18.48 0.56 10.21
N GLY A 91 -19.20 1.10 11.19
CA GLY A 91 -19.54 2.53 11.20
C GLY A 91 -20.64 2.90 10.22
N ASP A 92 -21.49 1.97 9.83
CA ASP A 92 -22.69 2.24 9.03
C ASP A 92 -23.53 3.34 9.69
N ARG A 93 -23.77 4.42 8.93
CA ARG A 93 -24.54 5.61 9.35
C ARG A 93 -25.92 5.64 8.75
N THR A 94 -26.34 4.62 8.02
CA THR A 94 -27.61 4.57 7.33
C THR A 94 -28.75 4.72 8.34
N LEU A 95 -29.72 5.60 8.03
CA LEU A 95 -30.96 5.69 8.76
C LEU A 95 -31.92 4.61 8.28
N SER A 96 -32.57 3.91 9.22
CA SER A 96 -33.63 2.97 8.88
C SER A 96 -34.84 3.71 8.29
N PRO A 97 -35.69 3.04 7.51
CA PRO A 97 -36.97 3.65 7.04
C PRO A 97 -37.80 4.20 8.18
N GLU A 98 -37.82 3.51 9.33
CA GLU A 98 -38.53 3.93 10.54
C GLU A 98 -37.91 5.19 11.14
N GLN A 99 -36.59 5.29 11.26
CA GLN A 99 -35.93 6.50 11.75
C GLN A 99 -36.21 7.70 10.84
N ILE A 100 -36.19 7.50 9.51
CA ILE A 100 -36.57 8.57 8.55
C ILE A 100 -37.99 8.98 8.75
N GLN A 101 -38.92 8.02 8.90
CA GLN A 101 -40.33 8.32 9.11
C GLN A 101 -40.57 9.08 10.43
N ASN A 102 -39.91 8.67 11.52
CA ASN A 102 -39.99 9.37 12.79
C ASN A 102 -39.51 10.83 12.68
N ILE A 103 -38.44 11.10 11.92
CA ILE A 103 -37.98 12.47 11.65
C ILE A 103 -39.02 13.24 10.84
N GLN A 104 -39.61 12.65 9.79
CA GLN A 104 -40.66 13.30 8.99
C GLN A 104 -41.88 13.65 9.83
N ASP A 105 -42.37 12.70 10.62
CA ASP A 105 -43.56 12.86 11.47
C ASP A 105 -43.34 13.90 12.58
N TRP A 106 -42.14 13.91 13.16
CA TRP A 106 -41.75 14.89 14.15
C TRP A 106 -41.72 16.32 13.57
N VAL A 107 -41.12 16.49 12.39
CA VAL A 107 -41.08 17.80 11.71
C VAL A 107 -42.45 18.24 11.27
N ALA A 108 -43.30 17.34 10.77
CA ALA A 108 -44.71 17.66 10.39
C ALA A 108 -45.54 18.16 11.55
N GLN A 109 -45.16 17.82 12.79
CA GLN A 109 -45.85 18.28 14.02
C GLN A 109 -45.25 19.58 14.59
N GLY A 110 -44.30 20.22 13.88
CA GLY A 110 -43.65 21.43 14.31
C GLY A 110 -42.48 21.20 15.30
N GLY A 111 -42.01 19.97 15.39
CA GLY A 111 -40.79 19.61 16.16
C GLY A 111 -40.94 19.74 17.68
N PRO A 112 -41.89 19.06 18.36
CA PRO A 112 -42.06 19.17 19.81
C PRO A 112 -40.86 18.62 20.59
N GLU A 113 -40.46 19.30 21.70
CA GLU A 113 -39.35 18.89 22.52
C GLU A 113 -39.64 17.57 23.28
N GLY A 114 -40.83 17.40 23.80
CA GLY A 114 -41.17 16.29 24.65
C GLY A 114 -40.70 16.46 26.08
N ASN A 115 -40.72 15.36 26.85
CA ASN A 115 -40.31 15.38 28.24
C ASN A 115 -38.78 15.27 28.34
N ARG A 116 -38.14 16.25 28.96
CA ARG A 116 -36.66 16.27 29.11
C ARG A 116 -36.11 15.11 29.94
N ARG A 117 -36.94 14.39 30.68
CA ARG A 117 -36.51 13.18 31.40
C ARG A 117 -36.23 12.00 30.45
N ASP A 118 -36.81 12.05 29.28
CA ASP A 118 -36.62 11.01 28.24
C ASP A 118 -35.38 11.28 27.38
N LEU A 119 -34.72 12.45 27.56
CA LEU A 119 -33.54 12.82 26.81
C LEU A 119 -32.36 11.91 27.16
N PRO A 120 -31.76 11.20 26.22
CA PRO A 120 -30.56 10.39 26.46
C PRO A 120 -29.39 11.28 26.92
N PRO A 121 -28.40 10.73 27.61
CA PRO A 121 -27.22 11.47 27.97
C PRO A 121 -26.51 11.96 26.69
N MET A 122 -26.09 13.22 26.70
CA MET A 122 -25.33 13.79 25.59
C MET A 122 -24.05 12.98 25.35
N PRO A 123 -23.73 12.63 24.09
CA PRO A 123 -22.50 11.92 23.78
C PRO A 123 -21.30 12.69 24.30
N LYS A 124 -20.40 11.99 24.96
CA LYS A 124 -19.11 12.55 25.37
C LYS A 124 -18.16 12.46 24.19
N PHE A 125 -17.87 13.58 23.60
CA PHE A 125 -16.80 13.67 22.61
C PHE A 125 -15.52 14.04 23.38
N GLY A 126 -14.50 13.20 23.28
CA GLY A 126 -13.18 13.54 23.81
C GLY A 126 -12.67 14.80 23.14
N GLY A 127 -12.32 15.83 23.91
CA GLY A 127 -11.59 16.97 23.39
C GLY A 127 -10.16 16.54 23.11
N GLY A 128 -9.79 16.36 21.83
CA GLY A 128 -8.48 15.88 21.44
C GLY A 128 -8.52 14.55 20.71
N TRP A 129 -7.57 13.68 21.01
CA TRP A 129 -7.39 12.40 20.33
C TRP A 129 -8.48 11.36 20.70
N GLN A 130 -9.17 10.83 19.68
CA GLN A 130 -10.31 9.91 19.89
C GLN A 130 -9.86 8.53 20.38
N LEU A 131 -8.64 8.09 19.99
CA LEU A 131 -8.05 6.82 20.43
C LEU A 131 -7.32 6.93 21.79
N GLY A 132 -7.39 8.09 22.46
CA GLY A 132 -6.65 8.39 23.66
C GLY A 132 -5.36 9.15 23.38
N GLN A 133 -4.44 9.24 24.36
CA GLN A 133 -3.19 9.95 24.19
C GLN A 133 -2.26 9.18 23.23
N PRO A 134 -1.83 9.77 22.09
CA PRO A 134 -0.84 9.15 21.22
C PRO A 134 0.53 9.01 21.89
N ASP A 135 1.27 8.00 21.51
CA ASP A 135 2.66 7.80 21.94
C ASP A 135 3.61 8.84 21.30
N LEU A 136 3.27 9.28 20.07
CA LEU A 136 4.00 10.33 19.36
C LEU A 136 3.01 11.21 18.59
N ILE A 137 3.19 12.51 18.66
CA ILE A 137 2.46 13.48 17.86
C ILE A 137 3.46 14.22 16.97
N VAL A 138 3.19 14.26 15.67
CA VAL A 138 3.91 15.09 14.71
C VAL A 138 2.98 16.15 14.16
N THR A 139 3.49 17.39 14.03
CA THR A 139 2.70 18.56 13.62
C THR A 139 3.54 19.38 12.63
N MET A 140 2.91 20.00 11.66
CA MET A 140 3.58 20.97 10.78
C MET A 140 4.23 22.08 11.62
N ASP A 141 5.44 22.47 11.27
CA ASP A 141 6.20 23.51 11.98
C ASP A 141 5.52 24.87 11.90
N ALA A 142 4.88 25.18 10.76
CA ALA A 142 4.13 26.41 10.54
C ALA A 142 2.81 26.14 9.79
N PRO A 143 1.74 26.92 10.05
CA PRO A 143 0.50 26.79 9.31
C PRO A 143 0.69 27.29 7.87
N TYR A 144 0.07 26.55 6.92
CA TYR A 144 -0.14 27.03 5.56
C TYR A 144 -1.41 27.92 5.52
N THR A 145 -1.36 29.05 4.86
CA THR A 145 -2.54 29.91 4.70
C THR A 145 -3.22 29.65 3.36
N LEU A 146 -4.36 28.95 3.40
CA LEU A 146 -5.18 28.72 2.21
C LEU A 146 -5.75 30.04 1.73
N ARG A 147 -5.63 30.34 0.42
CA ARG A 147 -6.21 31.54 -0.21
C ARG A 147 -7.74 31.55 -0.11
N PRO A 148 -8.36 32.76 -0.11
CA PRO A 148 -9.81 32.89 0.12
C PRO A 148 -10.67 32.41 -1.06
N ASP A 149 -10.15 32.42 -2.29
CA ASP A 149 -10.87 32.21 -3.54
C ASP A 149 -10.04 31.43 -4.57
N GLY A 150 -10.64 31.15 -5.72
CA GLY A 150 -10.05 30.39 -6.82
C GLY A 150 -10.43 28.91 -6.80
N THR A 151 -9.68 28.11 -7.53
CA THR A 151 -9.86 26.66 -7.61
C THR A 151 -9.32 25.94 -6.39
N ASP A 152 -9.68 24.67 -6.22
CA ASP A 152 -9.16 23.79 -5.20
C ASP A 152 -7.62 23.76 -5.21
N VAL A 153 -7.04 23.56 -4.02
CA VAL A 153 -5.60 23.51 -3.81
C VAL A 153 -5.17 22.11 -3.43
N PHE A 154 -4.27 21.53 -4.21
CA PHE A 154 -3.56 20.30 -3.89
C PHE A 154 -2.14 20.67 -3.49
N ARG A 155 -1.77 20.39 -2.23
CA ARG A 155 -0.45 20.71 -1.71
C ARG A 155 0.05 19.58 -0.81
N THR A 156 1.31 19.22 -0.98
CA THR A 156 1.96 18.14 -0.23
C THR A 156 2.88 18.70 0.82
N PHE A 157 2.71 18.26 2.05
CA PHE A 157 3.47 18.69 3.22
C PHE A 157 4.39 17.57 3.70
N VAL A 158 5.60 17.92 4.10
CA VAL A 158 6.62 16.98 4.57
C VAL A 158 6.92 17.27 6.03
N ILE A 159 6.67 16.30 6.91
CA ILE A 159 6.82 16.48 8.37
C ILE A 159 7.78 15.39 8.88
N PRO A 160 8.96 15.77 9.41
CA PRO A 160 9.89 14.79 9.97
C PRO A 160 9.27 14.01 11.13
N ILE A 161 9.43 12.68 11.11
CA ILE A 161 9.03 11.84 12.24
C ILE A 161 10.26 11.66 13.16
N PRO A 162 10.23 12.18 14.41
CA PRO A 162 11.38 12.15 15.30
C PRO A 162 11.56 10.77 15.96
N SER A 163 11.73 9.73 15.16
CA SER A 163 12.03 8.38 15.63
C SER A 163 13.41 7.94 15.15
N THR A 164 14.29 7.62 16.08
CA THR A 164 15.66 7.13 15.81
C THR A 164 15.77 5.61 15.85
N VAL A 165 14.67 4.92 16.15
CA VAL A 165 14.56 3.46 16.21
C VAL A 165 13.35 2.99 15.44
N THR A 166 13.39 1.74 14.98
CA THR A 166 12.20 1.11 14.39
C THR A 166 11.07 1.02 15.41
N ARG A 167 9.85 1.36 14.99
CA ARG A 167 8.62 1.25 15.78
C ARG A 167 7.58 0.43 15.02
N TYR A 168 6.61 -0.12 15.76
CA TYR A 168 5.45 -0.79 15.16
C TYR A 168 4.21 0.04 15.46
N VAL A 169 3.54 0.51 14.41
CA VAL A 169 2.37 1.39 14.49
C VAL A 169 1.11 0.55 14.42
N LYS A 170 0.32 0.54 15.49
CA LYS A 170 -0.98 -0.15 15.57
C LYS A 170 -2.16 0.73 15.17
N ALA A 171 -2.02 2.04 15.27
CA ALA A 171 -3.04 3.01 14.87
C ALA A 171 -2.42 4.36 14.55
N VAL A 172 -3.12 5.13 13.74
CA VAL A 172 -2.86 6.55 13.51
C VAL A 172 -4.16 7.32 13.63
N GLU A 173 -4.05 8.59 14.05
CA GLU A 173 -5.16 9.51 14.07
C GLU A 173 -4.71 10.84 13.45
N PHE A 174 -5.43 11.28 12.42
CA PHE A 174 -5.11 12.49 11.67
C PHE A 174 -6.04 13.65 12.09
N HIS A 175 -5.45 14.80 12.35
CA HIS A 175 -6.16 16.05 12.64
C HIS A 175 -5.84 17.06 11.52
N PRO A 176 -6.83 17.47 10.73
CA PRO A 176 -6.65 18.37 9.59
C PRO A 176 -6.34 19.83 9.99
N GLY A 177 -6.43 20.15 11.27
CA GLY A 177 -6.27 21.52 11.78
C GLY A 177 -7.43 22.44 11.42
N ASN A 178 -7.90 22.39 10.18
CA ASN A 178 -9.08 23.13 9.71
C ASN A 178 -10.00 22.22 8.88
N PRO A 179 -10.96 21.50 9.51
CA PRO A 179 -11.80 20.54 8.82
C PRO A 179 -12.80 21.17 7.83
N ARG A 180 -12.93 22.50 7.80
CA ARG A 180 -13.76 23.22 6.82
C ARG A 180 -13.04 23.47 5.51
N ALA A 181 -11.72 23.65 5.59
CA ALA A 181 -10.88 23.94 4.44
C ALA A 181 -10.27 22.65 3.84
N VAL A 182 -10.02 21.63 4.66
CA VAL A 182 -9.43 20.37 4.23
C VAL A 182 -10.54 19.38 3.81
N HIS A 183 -10.53 19.02 2.53
CA HIS A 183 -11.50 18.13 1.93
C HIS A 183 -11.14 16.66 2.09
N HIS A 184 -9.87 16.31 1.86
CA HIS A 184 -9.30 14.99 2.21
C HIS A 184 -7.77 15.07 2.28
N ALA A 185 -7.17 14.03 2.84
CA ALA A 185 -5.74 13.86 2.92
C ALA A 185 -5.33 12.46 2.44
N ASN A 186 -4.31 12.39 1.59
CA ASN A 186 -3.55 11.18 1.30
C ASN A 186 -2.28 11.20 2.14
N ILE A 187 -1.94 10.08 2.79
CA ILE A 187 -0.88 10.03 3.80
C ILE A 187 0.12 8.95 3.44
N GLY A 188 1.35 9.32 3.14
CA GLY A 188 2.47 8.43 2.83
C GLY A 188 3.60 8.54 3.84
N ILE A 189 4.53 7.60 3.80
CA ILE A 189 5.77 7.55 4.58
C ILE A 189 6.95 7.55 3.61
N ASP A 190 7.77 8.58 3.64
CA ASP A 190 9.01 8.68 2.87
C ASP A 190 10.20 8.23 3.74
N ARG A 191 10.80 7.11 3.35
CA ARG A 191 11.99 6.54 4.02
C ARG A 191 13.30 7.09 3.44
N THR A 192 13.25 7.64 2.23
CA THR A 192 14.41 8.15 1.49
C THR A 192 14.66 9.64 1.73
N ARG A 193 13.67 10.35 2.25
CA ARG A 193 13.64 11.81 2.42
C ARG A 193 13.72 12.58 1.09
N SER A 194 13.36 11.95 -0.02
CA SER A 194 13.35 12.57 -1.35
C SER A 194 12.36 13.74 -1.43
N SER A 195 11.24 13.66 -0.69
CA SER A 195 10.21 14.70 -0.60
C SER A 195 10.74 16.04 -0.05
N ARG A 196 11.76 16.02 0.83
CA ARG A 196 12.35 17.23 1.42
C ARG A 196 12.98 18.16 0.36
N ARG A 197 13.47 17.60 -0.75
CA ARG A 197 14.08 18.43 -1.80
C ARG A 197 13.04 19.28 -2.52
N LEU A 198 11.83 18.74 -2.73
CA LEU A 198 10.72 19.49 -3.31
C LEU A 198 10.18 20.54 -2.34
N ASP A 199 10.03 20.17 -1.07
CA ASP A 199 9.60 21.06 -0.01
C ASP A 199 10.57 22.24 0.16
N ALA A 200 11.88 21.97 0.17
CA ALA A 200 12.90 23.02 0.26
C ALA A 200 13.02 23.91 -0.99
N ALA A 201 12.52 23.48 -2.13
CA ALA A 201 12.52 24.25 -3.38
C ALA A 201 11.30 25.19 -3.50
N ASP A 202 10.23 24.96 -2.75
CA ASP A 202 9.05 25.82 -2.70
C ASP A 202 9.24 26.95 -1.68
N GLN A 203 8.66 28.12 -1.93
CA GLN A 203 8.75 29.28 -1.03
C GLN A 203 7.73 29.25 0.10
N GLU A 204 6.66 28.48 -0.06
CA GLU A 204 5.61 28.30 0.94
C GLU A 204 5.76 26.92 1.60
N PRO A 205 5.21 26.69 2.82
CA PRO A 205 5.21 25.39 3.45
C PRO A 205 4.64 24.30 2.55
N GLY A 206 5.35 23.18 2.38
CA GLY A 206 5.00 22.13 1.44
C GLY A 206 5.33 22.49 -0.01
N TYR A 207 4.90 21.65 -0.95
CA TYR A 207 5.10 21.85 -2.39
C TYR A 207 3.83 21.55 -3.19
N VAL A 208 3.71 22.17 -4.37
CA VAL A 208 2.59 21.90 -5.30
C VAL A 208 2.84 20.59 -6.04
N GLY A 209 1.82 19.72 -6.08
CA GLY A 209 1.88 18.46 -6.82
C GLY A 209 1.57 17.24 -5.95
N GLY A 210 1.71 16.07 -6.57
CA GLY A 210 1.51 14.77 -5.93
C GLY A 210 2.67 14.36 -5.02
N MET A 211 2.45 13.32 -4.23
CA MET A 211 3.53 12.68 -3.47
C MET A 211 4.58 12.10 -4.43
N VAL A 212 5.84 12.17 -4.04
CA VAL A 212 6.93 11.51 -4.79
C VAL A 212 6.75 9.98 -4.75
N PRO A 213 7.30 9.23 -5.73
CA PRO A 213 7.20 7.77 -5.75
C PRO A 213 7.74 7.07 -4.50
N ASP A 214 8.71 7.71 -3.80
CA ASP A 214 9.30 7.16 -2.56
C ASP A 214 8.44 7.41 -1.31
N ALA A 215 7.46 8.31 -1.38
CA ALA A 215 6.49 8.56 -0.31
C ALA A 215 5.29 7.63 -0.51
N ASP A 216 5.35 6.46 0.09
CA ASP A 216 4.43 5.36 -0.17
C ASP A 216 3.57 5.03 1.06
N TYR A 217 2.44 4.37 0.83
CA TYR A 217 1.69 3.80 1.93
C TYR A 217 2.48 2.66 2.59
N PRO A 218 2.37 2.49 3.93
CA PRO A 218 2.87 1.25 4.54
C PRO A 218 2.22 0.05 3.84
N PRO A 219 2.97 -1.02 3.54
CA PRO A 219 2.50 -2.12 2.70
C PRO A 219 1.12 -2.64 3.10
N GLY A 220 0.16 -2.56 2.18
CA GLY A 220 -1.22 -3.00 2.36
C GLY A 220 -2.09 -2.12 3.29
N TYR A 221 -1.59 -0.98 3.76
CA TYR A 221 -2.37 -0.02 4.55
C TYR A 221 -2.89 1.11 3.67
N MET A 222 -4.16 1.45 3.87
CA MET A 222 -4.80 2.58 3.21
C MET A 222 -4.80 3.73 4.21
N LEU A 223 -3.77 4.57 4.16
CA LEU A 223 -3.67 5.74 5.01
C LEU A 223 -4.25 6.95 4.28
N GLY A 224 -5.26 7.53 4.87
CA GLY A 224 -5.89 8.73 4.35
C GLY A 224 -6.88 9.24 5.38
N TRP A 225 -7.40 10.43 5.11
CA TRP A 225 -8.43 11.02 5.95
C TRP A 225 -9.49 11.69 5.07
N THR A 226 -10.73 11.49 5.45
CA THR A 226 -11.90 12.20 4.90
C THR A 226 -12.76 12.70 6.06
N PRO A 227 -13.54 13.77 5.84
CA PRO A 227 -14.40 14.31 6.86
C PRO A 227 -15.35 13.28 7.48
N GLY A 228 -15.36 13.24 8.81
CA GLY A 228 -16.18 12.28 9.58
C GLY A 228 -15.63 10.87 9.66
N GLN A 229 -14.47 10.57 9.09
CA GLN A 229 -13.78 9.31 9.29
C GLN A 229 -13.36 9.17 10.75
N GLN A 230 -13.66 8.02 11.35
CA GLN A 230 -13.24 7.71 12.71
C GLN A 230 -11.95 6.91 12.69
N PRO A 231 -10.93 7.32 13.45
CA PRO A 231 -9.70 6.57 13.58
C PRO A 231 -9.97 5.21 14.24
N ARG A 232 -9.24 4.18 13.80
CA ARG A 232 -9.39 2.82 14.31
C ARG A 232 -8.05 2.13 14.42
N PRO A 233 -7.80 1.37 15.49
CA PRO A 233 -6.65 0.49 15.54
C PRO A 233 -6.70 -0.56 14.43
N SER A 234 -5.52 -0.96 13.95
CA SER A 234 -5.36 -2.13 13.10
C SER A 234 -5.81 -3.40 13.84
N PRO A 235 -6.31 -4.42 13.16
CA PRO A 235 -6.57 -5.72 13.76
C PRO A 235 -5.34 -6.28 14.49
N ALA A 236 -5.55 -7.13 15.48
CA ALA A 236 -4.47 -7.73 16.25
C ALA A 236 -3.43 -8.41 15.35
N GLY A 237 -2.14 -8.19 15.63
CA GLY A 237 -1.02 -8.71 14.86
C GLY A 237 -0.76 -8.01 13.51
N MET A 238 -1.42 -6.89 13.26
CA MET A 238 -1.31 -6.12 12.01
C MET A 238 -0.78 -4.70 12.24
N ALA A 239 0.19 -4.53 13.11
CA ALA A 239 0.94 -3.28 13.16
C ALA A 239 1.84 -3.16 11.90
N TRP A 240 2.14 -1.94 11.46
CA TRP A 240 3.09 -1.74 10.39
C TRP A 240 4.40 -1.14 10.92
N ARG A 241 5.49 -1.42 10.20
CA ARG A 241 6.82 -1.02 10.59
C ARG A 241 7.11 0.42 10.15
N LEU A 242 7.45 1.28 11.10
CA LEU A 242 7.95 2.63 10.90
C LEU A 242 9.47 2.62 11.07
N GLU A 243 10.18 2.92 9.99
CA GLU A 243 11.63 2.98 10.00
C GLU A 243 12.16 4.25 10.69
N PRO A 244 13.38 4.19 11.25
CA PRO A 244 14.01 5.38 11.82
C PRO A 244 14.18 6.47 10.76
N ASN A 245 14.07 7.72 11.21
CA ASN A 245 14.29 8.90 10.38
C ASN A 245 13.41 9.02 9.12
N SER A 246 12.23 8.39 9.10
CA SER A 246 11.24 8.56 8.05
C SER A 246 10.56 9.93 8.13
N ASP A 247 9.98 10.36 7.01
CA ASP A 247 9.14 11.55 6.96
C ASP A 247 7.66 11.14 6.75
N LEU A 248 6.77 11.86 7.41
CA LEU A 248 5.34 11.85 7.11
C LEU A 248 5.12 12.79 5.93
N VAL A 249 4.53 12.28 4.85
CA VAL A 249 4.19 13.06 3.66
C VAL A 249 2.69 13.07 3.51
N VAL A 250 2.10 14.26 3.51
CA VAL A 250 0.64 14.44 3.48
C VAL A 250 0.24 15.34 2.34
N GLN A 251 -0.42 14.77 1.34
CA GLN A 251 -1.07 15.56 0.29
C GLN A 251 -2.47 15.96 0.77
N LEU A 252 -2.70 17.25 0.87
CA LEU A 252 -4.02 17.80 1.19
C LEU A 252 -4.74 18.28 -0.07
N HIS A 253 -6.00 17.92 -0.17
CA HIS A 253 -6.97 18.59 -1.03
C HIS A 253 -7.72 19.61 -0.18
N MET A 254 -7.60 20.89 -0.52
CA MET A 254 -8.17 22.02 0.23
C MET A 254 -9.09 22.85 -0.65
N GLN A 255 -10.20 23.31 -0.08
CA GLN A 255 -11.18 24.16 -0.77
C GLN A 255 -11.23 25.56 -0.15
N PRO A 256 -11.09 26.64 -0.95
CA PRO A 256 -11.29 28.00 -0.50
C PRO A 256 -12.65 28.23 0.14
N THR A 257 -12.70 28.96 1.25
CA THR A 257 -13.91 29.17 2.05
C THR A 257 -14.46 30.61 1.97
N GLY A 258 -13.91 31.44 1.08
CA GLY A 258 -14.26 32.85 0.94
C GLY A 258 -13.45 33.79 1.83
N LYS A 259 -12.53 33.28 2.65
CA LYS A 259 -11.59 34.03 3.46
C LYS A 259 -10.26 33.26 3.60
N PRO A 260 -9.14 33.92 3.94
CA PRO A 260 -7.90 33.22 4.24
C PRO A 260 -8.10 32.27 5.43
N GLU A 261 -7.69 31.00 5.28
CA GLU A 261 -7.84 30.00 6.34
C GLU A 261 -6.46 29.39 6.68
N PRO A 262 -6.05 29.42 7.95
CA PRO A 262 -4.86 28.69 8.39
C PRO A 262 -5.17 27.18 8.43
N VAL A 263 -4.24 26.39 7.90
CA VAL A 263 -4.27 24.92 7.91
C VAL A 263 -2.96 24.43 8.53
N GLN A 264 -3.05 23.76 9.67
CA GLN A 264 -1.90 23.16 10.36
C GLN A 264 -2.28 21.77 10.83
N ILE A 265 -1.82 20.77 10.08
CA ILE A 265 -2.14 19.37 10.36
C ILE A 265 -1.28 18.81 11.49
N SER A 266 -1.83 17.83 12.19
CA SER A 266 -1.09 16.97 13.11
C SER A 266 -1.53 15.53 12.97
N MET A 267 -0.62 14.60 13.31
CA MET A 267 -0.87 13.17 13.28
C MET A 267 -0.36 12.52 14.56
N GLY A 268 -1.24 11.77 15.21
CA GLY A 268 -0.92 10.95 16.38
C GLY A 268 -0.60 9.51 15.96
N PHE A 269 0.50 8.99 16.45
CA PHE A 269 0.92 7.61 16.26
C PHE A 269 0.73 6.83 17.57
N PHE A 270 0.18 5.63 17.45
CA PHE A 270 -0.01 4.70 18.56
C PHE A 270 0.83 3.46 18.29
N PHE A 271 1.79 3.19 19.17
CA PHE A 271 2.76 2.11 18.99
C PHE A 271 2.36 0.83 19.73
N THR A 272 3.01 -0.25 19.35
CA THR A 272 3.03 -1.53 20.06
C THR A 272 4.43 -2.10 20.02
N ASP A 273 4.77 -2.93 20.99
CA ASP A 273 6.04 -3.67 21.01
C ASP A 273 5.96 -4.98 20.20
N ASP A 274 4.74 -5.40 19.85
CA ASP A 274 4.51 -6.61 19.08
C ASP A 274 4.85 -6.39 17.61
N ALA A 275 5.81 -7.14 17.10
CA ALA A 275 6.11 -7.20 15.66
C ALA A 275 4.89 -7.75 14.88
N PRO A 276 4.66 -7.27 13.64
CA PRO A 276 3.53 -7.74 12.87
C PRO A 276 3.63 -9.23 12.55
N ALA A 277 2.60 -9.97 12.95
CA ALA A 277 2.45 -11.39 12.63
C ALA A 277 1.72 -11.61 11.30
N ARG A 278 0.98 -10.61 10.84
CA ARG A 278 0.17 -10.63 9.63
C ARG A 278 0.38 -9.34 8.85
N THR A 279 0.73 -9.45 7.57
CA THR A 279 0.97 -8.30 6.70
C THR A 279 -0.16 -8.23 5.66
N PRO A 280 -0.91 -7.13 5.61
CA PRO A 280 -1.91 -6.95 4.57
C PRO A 280 -1.26 -6.64 3.22
N VAL A 281 -2.04 -6.83 2.15
CA VAL A 281 -1.70 -6.45 0.79
C VAL A 281 -2.81 -5.56 0.25
N GLY A 282 -2.45 -4.47 -0.41
CA GLY A 282 -3.36 -3.66 -1.21
C GLY A 282 -3.51 -4.29 -2.59
N LEU A 283 -4.72 -4.67 -2.96
CA LEU A 283 -5.06 -5.18 -4.28
C LEU A 283 -5.86 -4.11 -5.01
N ARG A 284 -5.32 -3.63 -6.14
CA ARG A 284 -5.98 -2.63 -6.98
C ARG A 284 -6.58 -3.27 -8.22
N LEU A 285 -7.80 -2.88 -8.54
CA LEU A 285 -8.41 -2.98 -9.86
C LEU A 285 -8.67 -1.56 -10.36
N GLY A 286 -8.54 -1.32 -11.66
CA GLY A 286 -8.75 0.02 -12.20
C GLY A 286 -8.39 0.15 -13.67
N SER A 287 -8.45 1.40 -14.16
CA SER A 287 -8.05 1.73 -15.53
C SER A 287 -7.33 3.07 -15.58
N GLU A 288 -6.15 3.09 -16.18
CA GLU A 288 -5.38 4.30 -16.47
C GLU A 288 -5.56 4.77 -17.93
N THR A 289 -6.49 4.15 -18.65
CA THR A 289 -6.77 4.48 -20.06
C THR A 289 -8.12 5.16 -20.25
N ILE A 290 -8.69 5.75 -19.19
CA ILE A 290 -9.96 6.47 -19.23
C ILE A 290 -9.88 7.60 -20.28
N ALA A 291 -10.89 7.65 -21.17
CA ALA A 291 -11.04 8.70 -22.15
C ALA A 291 -12.53 8.89 -22.46
N ILE A 292 -13.16 9.84 -21.78
CA ILE A 292 -14.61 10.07 -21.82
C ILE A 292 -14.90 11.24 -22.77
N ALA A 293 -15.64 10.97 -23.84
CA ALA A 293 -16.02 12.03 -24.78
C ALA A 293 -16.96 13.05 -24.11
N ALA A 294 -16.95 14.27 -24.59
CA ALA A 294 -17.93 15.30 -24.21
C ALA A 294 -19.36 14.82 -24.54
N GLY A 295 -20.27 14.85 -23.59
CA GLY A 295 -21.66 14.42 -23.74
C GLY A 295 -21.91 12.92 -23.55
N ASP A 296 -20.88 12.11 -23.34
CA ASP A 296 -21.04 10.68 -23.04
C ASP A 296 -21.62 10.48 -21.63
N ALA A 297 -22.84 10.00 -21.56
CA ALA A 297 -23.58 9.80 -20.31
C ALA A 297 -23.46 8.39 -19.74
N GLN A 298 -22.76 7.45 -20.43
CA GLN A 298 -22.74 6.03 -20.07
C GLN A 298 -21.38 5.37 -20.29
N TYR A 299 -20.30 6.12 -20.13
CA TYR A 299 -18.96 5.55 -20.20
C TYR A 299 -18.77 4.53 -19.08
N GLU A 300 -18.14 3.39 -19.39
CA GLU A 300 -17.96 2.29 -18.44
C GLU A 300 -16.53 1.80 -18.46
N ILE A 301 -15.98 1.52 -17.29
CA ILE A 301 -14.74 0.78 -17.12
C ILE A 301 -14.98 -0.51 -16.35
N ASN A 302 -14.28 -1.55 -16.73
CA ASN A 302 -14.30 -2.86 -16.10
C ASN A 302 -12.87 -3.36 -15.90
N ASP A 303 -12.63 -3.99 -14.76
CA ASP A 303 -11.40 -4.73 -14.51
C ASP A 303 -11.68 -6.00 -13.71
N ARG A 304 -10.77 -6.99 -13.81
CA ARG A 304 -10.91 -8.29 -13.18
C ARG A 304 -9.57 -8.83 -12.73
N TYR A 305 -9.56 -9.41 -11.53
CA TYR A 305 -8.38 -10.09 -10.98
C TYR A 305 -8.75 -11.46 -10.42
N VAL A 306 -7.95 -12.49 -10.71
CA VAL A 306 -8.15 -13.86 -10.19
C VAL A 306 -7.12 -14.12 -9.10
N LEU A 307 -7.58 -14.41 -7.89
CA LEU A 307 -6.73 -14.65 -6.74
C LEU A 307 -5.85 -15.89 -6.92
N PRO A 308 -4.51 -15.75 -6.83
CA PRO A 308 -3.58 -16.89 -6.92
C PRO A 308 -3.50 -17.71 -5.63
N VAL A 309 -3.97 -17.15 -4.50
CA VAL A 309 -3.96 -17.74 -3.16
C VAL A 309 -5.25 -17.39 -2.41
N ASP A 310 -5.50 -18.06 -1.27
CA ASP A 310 -6.58 -17.66 -0.36
C ASP A 310 -6.23 -16.36 0.35
N VAL A 311 -7.21 -15.47 0.49
CA VAL A 311 -7.05 -14.21 1.22
C VAL A 311 -8.23 -13.93 2.13
N GLU A 312 -7.98 -13.31 3.28
CA GLU A 312 -9.01 -12.70 4.11
C GLU A 312 -9.19 -11.24 3.69
N VAL A 313 -10.43 -10.82 3.39
CA VAL A 313 -10.76 -9.46 2.96
C VAL A 313 -11.17 -8.63 4.18
N LEU A 314 -10.50 -7.48 4.39
CA LEU A 314 -10.73 -6.59 5.53
C LEU A 314 -11.49 -5.33 5.16
N ALA A 315 -11.19 -4.76 3.99
CA ALA A 315 -11.76 -3.49 3.57
C ALA A 315 -11.82 -3.38 2.05
N VAL A 316 -12.66 -2.46 1.58
CA VAL A 316 -12.77 -2.05 0.19
C VAL A 316 -12.87 -0.53 0.11
N GLN A 317 -12.21 0.06 -0.89
CA GLN A 317 -12.21 1.50 -1.14
C GLN A 317 -12.36 1.74 -2.64
N PRO A 318 -13.54 2.15 -3.12
CA PRO A 318 -13.70 2.67 -4.46
C PRO A 318 -13.22 4.12 -4.53
N HIS A 319 -12.68 4.53 -5.68
CA HIS A 319 -12.27 5.89 -5.97
C HIS A 319 -12.64 6.27 -7.41
N ALA A 320 -13.22 7.44 -7.59
CA ALA A 320 -13.47 8.11 -8.85
C ALA A 320 -13.62 9.62 -8.59
N HIS A 321 -13.57 10.46 -9.64
CA HIS A 321 -13.80 11.89 -9.48
C HIS A 321 -15.28 12.28 -9.67
N ASN A 322 -15.53 13.43 -10.28
CA ASN A 322 -16.86 14.05 -10.33
C ASN A 322 -17.85 13.40 -11.30
N LEU A 323 -17.36 12.74 -12.35
CA LEU A 323 -18.22 12.11 -13.36
C LEU A 323 -18.72 10.73 -12.93
N GLY A 324 -18.12 10.13 -11.90
CA GLY A 324 -18.52 8.83 -11.39
C GLY A 324 -20.01 8.75 -11.01
N ARG A 325 -20.66 7.60 -11.32
CA ARG A 325 -22.09 7.35 -11.01
C ARG A 325 -22.30 6.07 -10.24
N LEU A 326 -22.01 4.93 -10.83
CA LEU A 326 -22.17 3.61 -10.25
C LEU A 326 -20.78 3.03 -9.96
N MET A 327 -20.57 2.57 -8.73
CA MET A 327 -19.39 1.82 -8.32
C MET A 327 -19.83 0.44 -7.84
N GLU A 328 -19.53 -0.60 -8.60
CA GLU A 328 -19.84 -1.98 -8.24
C GLU A 328 -18.60 -2.84 -8.20
N ALA A 329 -18.52 -3.69 -7.19
CA ALA A 329 -17.52 -4.75 -7.11
C ALA A 329 -18.15 -6.03 -6.58
N ALA A 330 -17.72 -7.16 -7.13
CA ALA A 330 -18.17 -8.49 -6.73
C ALA A 330 -17.03 -9.52 -6.82
N ALA A 331 -17.13 -10.57 -6.02
CA ALA A 331 -16.29 -11.74 -6.07
C ALA A 331 -17.10 -12.93 -6.60
N LEU A 332 -16.65 -13.55 -7.69
CA LEU A 332 -17.17 -14.82 -8.20
C LEU A 332 -16.28 -15.94 -7.68
N LEU A 333 -16.81 -16.76 -6.78
CA LEU A 333 -16.09 -17.86 -6.15
C LEU A 333 -15.91 -19.03 -7.14
N PRO A 334 -14.96 -19.94 -6.89
CA PRO A 334 -14.75 -21.10 -7.76
C PRO A 334 -15.95 -22.04 -7.89
N ASP A 335 -16.87 -22.05 -6.91
CA ASP A 335 -18.11 -22.83 -6.94
C ASP A 335 -19.23 -22.14 -7.74
N GLY A 336 -18.98 -20.99 -8.35
CA GLY A 336 -19.96 -20.20 -9.09
C GLY A 336 -20.79 -19.23 -8.23
N THR A 337 -20.59 -19.22 -6.91
CA THR A 337 -21.30 -18.28 -6.03
C THR A 337 -20.78 -16.85 -6.23
N ALA A 338 -21.69 -15.91 -6.50
CA ALA A 338 -21.35 -14.48 -6.55
C ALA A 338 -21.55 -13.82 -5.18
N ARG A 339 -20.54 -13.11 -4.72
CA ARG A 339 -20.59 -12.32 -3.48
C ARG A 339 -20.39 -10.85 -3.81
N PRO A 340 -21.38 -9.98 -3.59
CA PRO A 340 -21.18 -8.53 -3.68
C PRO A 340 -20.13 -8.07 -2.65
N LEU A 341 -19.21 -7.22 -3.09
CA LEU A 341 -18.22 -6.58 -2.22
C LEU A 341 -18.66 -5.18 -1.83
N ILE A 342 -19.04 -4.37 -2.81
CA ILE A 342 -19.62 -3.03 -2.59
C ILE A 342 -20.48 -2.64 -3.78
N THR A 343 -21.54 -1.87 -3.50
CA THR A 343 -22.34 -1.18 -4.53
C THR A 343 -22.66 0.24 -4.07
N ILE A 344 -22.30 1.24 -4.86
CA ILE A 344 -22.66 2.65 -4.68
C ILE A 344 -23.36 3.10 -5.95
N LYS A 345 -24.66 3.42 -5.88
CA LYS A 345 -25.48 3.82 -7.04
C LYS A 345 -25.48 5.31 -7.34
N ASP A 346 -25.04 6.11 -6.41
CA ASP A 346 -24.95 7.56 -6.52
C ASP A 346 -23.63 8.01 -5.93
N TRP A 347 -22.55 7.81 -6.70
CA TRP A 347 -21.21 8.22 -6.30
C TRP A 347 -21.18 9.73 -6.04
N ASP A 348 -20.46 10.12 -5.01
CA ASP A 348 -20.19 11.52 -4.69
C ASP A 348 -18.74 11.66 -4.28
N PHE A 349 -17.95 12.35 -5.10
CA PHE A 349 -16.51 12.57 -4.89
C PHE A 349 -16.18 13.14 -3.51
N ARG A 350 -17.09 13.89 -2.90
CA ARG A 350 -16.92 14.47 -1.57
C ARG A 350 -17.01 13.46 -0.43
N TRP A 351 -17.53 12.26 -0.69
CA TRP A 351 -17.79 11.24 0.32
C TRP A 351 -17.10 9.93 -0.06
N GLN A 352 -15.77 9.98 -0.08
CA GLN A 352 -14.89 8.81 -0.30
C GLN A 352 -14.48 8.24 1.04
N ASP A 353 -14.58 6.94 1.23
CA ASP A 353 -14.20 6.31 2.49
C ASP A 353 -13.60 4.92 2.25
N VAL A 354 -12.85 4.43 3.24
CA VAL A 354 -12.41 3.04 3.32
C VAL A 354 -13.47 2.25 4.07
N TYR A 355 -14.25 1.46 3.35
CA TYR A 355 -15.33 0.64 3.90
C TYR A 355 -14.77 -0.66 4.48
N ARG A 356 -14.66 -0.73 5.80
CA ARG A 356 -14.16 -1.91 6.52
C ARG A 356 -15.29 -2.86 6.83
N TYR A 357 -15.12 -4.15 6.51
CA TYR A 357 -16.11 -5.16 6.82
C TYR A 357 -16.21 -5.38 8.33
N ALA A 358 -17.43 -5.38 8.87
CA ALA A 358 -17.69 -5.67 10.28
C ALA A 358 -17.25 -7.10 10.65
N LYS A 359 -17.35 -8.02 9.68
CA LYS A 359 -16.88 -9.39 9.78
C LYS A 359 -16.00 -9.69 8.56
N PRO A 360 -14.66 -9.65 8.69
CA PRO A 360 -13.77 -10.12 7.65
C PRO A 360 -14.13 -11.53 7.16
N PHE A 361 -13.86 -11.83 5.91
CA PHE A 361 -14.21 -13.10 5.29
C PHE A 361 -13.14 -13.58 4.32
N VAL A 362 -13.08 -14.89 4.11
CA VAL A 362 -12.10 -15.48 3.22
C VAL A 362 -12.66 -15.59 1.80
N LEU A 363 -11.85 -15.19 0.83
CA LEU A 363 -12.02 -15.51 -0.58
C LEU A 363 -10.98 -16.59 -0.95
N PRO A 364 -11.41 -17.76 -1.44
CA PRO A 364 -10.49 -18.84 -1.79
C PRO A 364 -9.72 -18.53 -3.08
N ARG A 365 -8.58 -19.19 -3.24
CA ARG A 365 -7.81 -19.22 -4.50
C ARG A 365 -8.74 -19.52 -5.68
N GLY A 366 -8.50 -18.84 -6.81
CA GLY A 366 -9.33 -18.97 -8.01
C GLY A 366 -10.59 -18.10 -8.01
N THR A 367 -10.88 -17.38 -6.91
CA THR A 367 -11.95 -16.38 -6.89
C THR A 367 -11.61 -15.24 -7.86
N ALA A 368 -12.56 -14.87 -8.71
CA ALA A 368 -12.45 -13.72 -9.59
C ALA A 368 -13.09 -12.49 -8.96
N ILE A 369 -12.30 -11.50 -8.62
CA ILE A 369 -12.77 -10.19 -8.19
C ILE A 369 -12.97 -9.34 -9.44
N SER A 370 -14.12 -8.68 -9.56
CA SER A 370 -14.47 -7.79 -10.66
C SER A 370 -14.95 -6.45 -10.15
N MET A 371 -14.66 -5.40 -10.89
CA MET A 371 -15.24 -4.07 -10.73
C MET A 371 -15.94 -3.63 -12.00
N ARG A 372 -16.96 -2.79 -11.85
CA ARG A 372 -17.66 -2.09 -12.90
C ARG A 372 -18.02 -0.68 -12.41
N PHE A 373 -17.43 0.34 -13.04
CA PHE A 373 -17.70 1.74 -12.73
C PHE A 373 -18.28 2.43 -13.95
N THR A 374 -19.27 3.27 -13.74
CA THR A 374 -19.89 4.07 -14.81
C THR A 374 -19.75 5.55 -14.55
N TYR A 375 -19.66 6.31 -15.62
CA TYR A 375 -19.43 7.76 -15.62
C TYR A 375 -20.43 8.47 -16.51
N ASP A 376 -20.71 9.73 -16.18
CA ASP A 376 -21.64 10.58 -16.91
C ASP A 376 -21.00 11.96 -17.17
N ASN A 377 -20.49 12.15 -18.38
CA ASN A 377 -19.91 13.41 -18.87
C ASN A 377 -20.93 14.21 -19.68
N SER A 378 -22.23 14.10 -19.37
CA SER A 378 -23.27 14.88 -20.04
C SER A 378 -23.52 16.22 -19.34
N ASP A 379 -24.19 17.13 -20.05
CA ASP A 379 -24.62 18.42 -19.51
C ASP A 379 -25.77 18.26 -18.46
N ALA A 380 -26.46 17.12 -18.46
CA ALA A 380 -27.47 16.76 -17.47
C ALA A 380 -26.90 16.34 -16.13
N ASN A 381 -25.60 16.05 -16.04
CA ASN A 381 -24.93 15.70 -14.79
C ASN A 381 -24.64 16.96 -13.96
N PRO A 382 -25.36 17.21 -12.85
CA PRO A 382 -25.14 18.40 -12.02
C PRO A 382 -23.79 18.44 -11.30
N ARG A 383 -23.02 17.33 -11.33
CA ARG A 383 -21.68 17.22 -10.76
C ARG A 383 -20.57 17.33 -11.80
N ASN A 384 -20.92 17.48 -13.08
CA ASN A 384 -19.94 17.73 -14.11
C ASN A 384 -19.24 19.07 -13.85
N PRO A 385 -17.90 19.12 -13.72
CA PRO A 385 -17.21 20.38 -13.46
C PRO A 385 -17.19 21.32 -14.66
N SER A 386 -17.57 20.84 -15.85
CA SER A 386 -17.52 21.59 -17.12
C SER A 386 -18.90 21.73 -17.76
N HIS A 387 -19.35 22.96 -17.97
CA HIS A 387 -20.54 23.29 -18.71
C HIS A 387 -20.24 24.35 -19.80
N PRO A 388 -20.25 24.02 -21.09
CA PRO A 388 -20.58 22.70 -21.67
C PRO A 388 -19.54 21.62 -21.35
N PRO A 389 -19.94 20.34 -21.40
CA PRO A 389 -19.02 19.21 -21.16
C PRO A 389 -17.79 19.26 -22.06
N GLN A 390 -16.64 18.90 -21.51
CA GLN A 390 -15.36 18.79 -22.24
C GLN A 390 -14.91 17.32 -22.26
N PRO A 391 -14.09 16.89 -23.23
CA PRO A 391 -13.46 15.58 -23.18
C PRO A 391 -12.62 15.45 -21.91
N VAL A 392 -12.72 14.31 -21.21
CA VAL A 392 -12.00 14.03 -19.97
C VAL A 392 -11.13 12.78 -20.15
N VAL A 393 -9.89 12.85 -19.72
CA VAL A 393 -8.94 11.74 -19.75
C VAL A 393 -8.56 11.31 -18.33
N TRP A 394 -7.88 10.18 -18.22
CA TRP A 394 -7.30 9.75 -16.94
C TRP A 394 -6.31 10.78 -16.42
N GLY A 395 -6.37 11.08 -15.13
CA GLY A 395 -5.44 11.98 -14.47
C GLY A 395 -5.82 12.29 -13.03
N GLN A 396 -4.90 12.94 -12.32
CA GLN A 396 -5.03 13.21 -10.88
C GLN A 396 -5.75 14.51 -10.54
N ASN A 397 -5.98 15.40 -11.52
CA ASN A 397 -6.69 16.65 -11.27
C ASN A 397 -8.18 16.40 -11.10
N THR A 398 -8.88 17.27 -10.38
CA THR A 398 -10.36 17.15 -10.20
C THR A 398 -11.16 17.30 -11.48
N THR A 399 -10.55 17.87 -12.53
CA THR A 399 -11.13 17.97 -13.89
C THR A 399 -10.84 16.76 -14.75
N ASP A 400 -9.89 15.93 -14.37
CA ASP A 400 -9.60 14.64 -14.98
C ASP A 400 -10.51 13.57 -14.34
N GLU A 401 -10.35 12.30 -14.70
CA GLU A 401 -11.12 11.22 -14.08
C GLU A 401 -10.23 10.05 -13.70
N MET A 402 -10.58 9.38 -12.62
CA MET A 402 -9.94 8.16 -12.14
C MET A 402 -10.99 7.06 -11.94
N GLY A 403 -10.53 5.82 -11.82
CA GLY A 403 -11.41 4.69 -11.54
C GLY A 403 -10.66 3.54 -10.93
N ASP A 404 -10.60 3.53 -9.59
CA ASP A 404 -9.86 2.55 -8.83
C ASP A 404 -10.74 1.88 -7.78
N LEU A 405 -10.56 0.59 -7.65
CA LEU A 405 -11.07 -0.21 -6.55
C LEU A 405 -9.89 -0.82 -5.80
N TRP A 406 -9.73 -0.44 -4.55
CA TRP A 406 -8.73 -1.02 -3.66
C TRP A 406 -9.37 -1.99 -2.70
N LEU A 407 -8.75 -3.16 -2.51
CA LEU A 407 -9.09 -4.09 -1.44
C LEU A 407 -7.91 -4.23 -0.50
N GLN A 408 -8.18 -4.21 0.80
CA GLN A 408 -7.20 -4.61 1.80
C GLN A 408 -7.41 -6.09 2.10
N VAL A 409 -6.42 -6.91 1.76
CA VAL A 409 -6.49 -8.37 1.92
C VAL A 409 -5.31 -8.90 2.72
N VAL A 410 -5.50 -10.03 3.41
CA VAL A 410 -4.44 -10.67 4.19
C VAL A 410 -4.28 -12.12 3.73
N PRO A 411 -3.13 -12.47 3.13
CA PRO A 411 -2.81 -13.85 2.81
C PRO A 411 -2.51 -14.67 4.07
N LYS A 412 -2.68 -16.01 4.00
CA LYS A 412 -2.58 -16.91 5.15
C LYS A 412 -1.14 -17.13 5.63
N SER A 413 -0.17 -17.06 4.75
CA SER A 413 1.24 -17.37 5.04
C SER A 413 2.20 -16.40 4.38
N LYS A 414 3.48 -16.41 4.81
CA LYS A 414 4.55 -15.64 4.15
C LYS A 414 4.74 -16.07 2.68
N LEU A 415 4.54 -17.33 2.36
CA LEU A 415 4.61 -17.82 0.98
C LEU A 415 3.45 -17.28 0.15
N ASP A 416 2.22 -17.32 0.67
CA ASP A 416 1.06 -16.74 0.00
C ASP A 416 1.21 -15.23 -0.19
N PHE A 417 1.81 -14.53 0.79
CA PHE A 417 2.15 -13.11 0.67
C PHE A 417 3.09 -12.86 -0.51
N ALA A 418 4.16 -13.63 -0.63
CA ALA A 418 5.12 -13.49 -1.73
C ALA A 418 4.48 -13.79 -3.10
N ILE A 419 3.67 -14.85 -3.19
CA ILE A 419 2.94 -15.22 -4.43
C ILE A 419 1.97 -14.10 -4.83
N LEU A 420 1.15 -13.63 -3.89
CA LEU A 420 0.15 -12.60 -4.15
C LEU A 420 0.80 -11.28 -4.58
N THR A 421 1.83 -10.84 -3.85
CA THR A 421 2.54 -9.58 -4.16
C THR A 421 3.21 -9.63 -5.53
N ALA A 422 3.88 -10.75 -5.85
CA ALA A 422 4.50 -10.93 -7.17
C ALA A 422 3.47 -10.90 -8.31
N ASP A 423 2.30 -11.51 -8.09
CA ASP A 423 1.23 -11.56 -9.09
C ASP A 423 0.55 -10.20 -9.29
N ILE A 424 0.25 -9.48 -8.21
CA ILE A 424 -0.28 -8.11 -8.26
C ILE A 424 0.71 -7.18 -8.98
N ASN A 425 1.99 -7.20 -8.61
CA ASN A 425 3.01 -6.39 -9.25
C ASN A 425 3.11 -6.67 -10.76
N ARG A 426 2.97 -7.92 -11.17
CA ARG A 426 2.93 -8.28 -12.59
C ARG A 426 1.69 -7.70 -13.28
N LYS A 427 0.50 -7.78 -12.66
CA LYS A 427 -0.73 -7.16 -13.18
C LYS A 427 -0.53 -5.64 -13.37
N THR A 428 -0.12 -4.93 -12.34
CA THR A 428 0.10 -3.48 -12.38
C THR A 428 1.08 -3.10 -13.48
N ARG A 429 2.24 -3.75 -13.57
CA ARG A 429 3.22 -3.47 -14.63
C ARG A 429 2.68 -3.75 -16.04
N THR A 430 1.78 -4.73 -16.19
CA THR A 430 1.14 -5.01 -17.49
C THR A 430 0.18 -3.90 -17.88
N GLU A 431 -0.55 -3.36 -16.93
CA GLU A 431 -1.46 -2.21 -17.12
C GLU A 431 -0.68 -0.94 -17.44
N ASP A 432 0.37 -0.65 -16.64
CA ASP A 432 1.28 0.47 -16.89
C ASP A 432 1.90 0.37 -18.29
N LEU A 433 2.34 -0.81 -18.70
CA LEU A 433 2.89 -1.02 -20.05
C LEU A 433 1.89 -0.65 -21.13
N ALA A 434 0.63 -1.04 -20.99
CA ALA A 434 -0.41 -0.67 -21.95
C ALA A 434 -0.64 0.85 -21.99
N ALA A 435 -0.69 1.50 -20.81
CA ALA A 435 -0.87 2.94 -20.69
C ALA A 435 0.32 3.72 -21.28
N TYR A 436 1.55 3.37 -20.90
CA TYR A 436 2.76 4.03 -21.41
C TYR A 436 2.99 3.79 -22.89
N THR A 437 2.63 2.61 -23.41
CA THR A 437 2.67 2.33 -24.87
C THR A 437 1.72 3.26 -25.63
N LYS A 438 0.50 3.50 -25.10
CA LYS A 438 -0.43 4.46 -25.71
C LYS A 438 0.11 5.89 -25.68
N VAL A 439 0.74 6.30 -24.59
CA VAL A 439 1.40 7.61 -24.46
C VAL A 439 2.56 7.73 -25.45
N LEU A 440 3.36 6.67 -25.62
CA LEU A 440 4.47 6.62 -26.58
C LEU A 440 3.97 6.75 -28.03
N GLN A 441 2.84 6.13 -28.38
CA GLN A 441 2.23 6.28 -29.72
C GLN A 441 1.87 7.74 -30.04
N GLY A 442 1.53 8.54 -29.03
CA GLY A 442 1.24 9.98 -29.20
C GLY A 442 2.49 10.85 -29.40
N ASP A 443 3.67 10.37 -28.97
CA ASP A 443 4.94 11.08 -29.09
C ASP A 443 6.12 10.09 -29.26
N PRO A 444 6.24 9.47 -30.45
CA PRO A 444 7.20 8.38 -30.69
C PRO A 444 8.64 8.86 -30.87
N LYS A 445 8.93 10.15 -30.71
CA LYS A 445 10.28 10.71 -30.78
C LYS A 445 10.85 11.11 -29.40
N ASN A 446 10.16 10.78 -28.34
CA ASN A 446 10.58 11.12 -26.99
C ASN A 446 11.40 9.96 -26.38
N PRO A 447 12.71 10.11 -26.16
CA PRO A 447 13.54 9.04 -25.65
C PRO A 447 13.13 8.58 -24.25
N LEU A 448 12.66 9.48 -23.39
CA LEU A 448 12.24 9.13 -22.03
C LEU A 448 11.00 8.24 -22.01
N ARG A 449 10.12 8.35 -23.02
CA ARG A 449 8.95 7.47 -23.14
C ARG A 449 9.35 6.07 -23.61
N HIS A 450 10.32 5.97 -24.52
CA HIS A 450 10.93 4.69 -24.89
C HIS A 450 11.61 4.03 -23.68
N ASP A 451 12.36 4.80 -22.88
CA ASP A 451 12.98 4.29 -21.65
C ASP A 451 11.93 3.76 -20.66
N ALA A 452 10.81 4.46 -20.47
CA ALA A 452 9.75 4.05 -19.56
C ALA A 452 9.10 2.72 -20.01
N VAL A 453 8.76 2.59 -21.31
CA VAL A 453 8.21 1.35 -21.89
C VAL A 453 9.23 0.22 -21.81
N ALA A 454 10.50 0.49 -22.14
CA ALA A 454 11.59 -0.48 -22.05
C ALA A 454 11.79 -1.01 -20.62
N MET A 455 11.73 -0.13 -19.63
CA MET A 455 11.85 -0.50 -18.21
C MET A 455 10.71 -1.42 -17.77
N LEU A 456 9.47 -1.15 -18.19
CA LEU A 456 8.33 -2.00 -17.91
C LEU A 456 8.47 -3.38 -18.58
N HIS A 457 8.94 -3.43 -19.84
CA HIS A 457 9.29 -4.69 -20.49
C HIS A 457 10.37 -5.46 -19.71
N LEU A 458 11.43 -4.78 -19.28
CA LEU A 458 12.51 -5.38 -18.48
C LEU A 458 11.96 -5.99 -17.17
N GLN A 459 11.14 -5.24 -16.44
CA GLN A 459 10.52 -5.69 -15.19
C GLN A 459 9.55 -6.86 -15.38
N LEU A 460 8.92 -6.98 -16.54
CA LEU A 460 8.07 -8.11 -16.93
C LEU A 460 8.88 -9.30 -17.50
N GLY A 461 10.21 -9.16 -17.68
CA GLY A 461 11.06 -10.19 -18.25
C GLY A 461 10.99 -10.28 -19.78
N HIS A 462 10.38 -9.34 -20.46
CA HIS A 462 10.28 -9.24 -21.92
C HIS A 462 11.57 -8.63 -22.48
N LEU A 463 12.69 -9.39 -22.40
CA LEU A 463 14.03 -8.87 -22.63
C LEU A 463 14.27 -8.39 -24.08
N ALA A 464 13.62 -9.00 -25.07
CA ALA A 464 13.79 -8.61 -26.47
C ALA A 464 13.09 -7.27 -26.79
N GLU A 465 11.90 -7.08 -26.23
CA GLU A 465 11.14 -5.85 -26.36
C GLU A 465 11.82 -4.71 -25.60
N ALA A 466 12.34 -4.98 -24.37
CA ALA A 466 13.13 -4.02 -23.61
C ALA A 466 14.38 -3.57 -24.38
N GLU A 467 15.12 -4.52 -24.99
CA GLU A 467 16.28 -4.20 -25.84
C GLU A 467 15.90 -3.30 -27.02
N THR A 468 14.76 -3.56 -27.66
CA THR A 468 14.29 -2.78 -28.82
C THR A 468 13.99 -1.33 -28.42
N GLU A 469 13.24 -1.14 -27.35
CA GLU A 469 12.85 0.20 -26.90
C GLU A 469 14.04 1.00 -26.36
N PHE A 470 14.95 0.38 -25.58
CA PHE A 470 16.19 1.06 -25.15
C PHE A 470 17.09 1.45 -26.32
N ARG A 471 17.20 0.62 -27.36
CA ARG A 471 17.96 0.99 -28.58
C ARG A 471 17.33 2.17 -29.30
N GLU A 472 16.02 2.25 -29.37
CA GLU A 472 15.34 3.41 -29.94
C GLU A 472 15.53 4.66 -29.09
N SER A 473 15.49 4.55 -27.76
CA SER A 473 15.85 5.64 -26.86
C SER A 473 17.27 6.15 -27.11
N LEU A 474 18.28 5.25 -27.21
CA LEU A 474 19.66 5.59 -27.47
C LEU A 474 19.84 6.16 -28.90
N ARG A 475 19.06 5.74 -29.89
CA ARG A 475 19.06 6.33 -31.21
C ARG A 475 18.61 7.80 -31.19
N LEU A 476 17.65 8.12 -30.31
CA LEU A 476 17.13 9.48 -30.13
C LEU A 476 18.01 10.33 -29.22
N ASN A 477 18.60 9.73 -28.18
CA ASN A 477 19.51 10.37 -27.21
C ASN A 477 20.72 9.46 -26.92
N PRO A 478 21.81 9.51 -27.71
CA PRO A 478 22.97 8.65 -27.53
C PRO A 478 23.80 8.91 -26.25
N GLU A 479 23.58 10.02 -25.57
CA GLU A 479 24.36 10.43 -24.38
C GLU A 479 23.62 10.21 -23.07
N SER A 480 22.66 9.26 -23.02
CA SER A 480 21.93 8.91 -21.81
C SER A 480 22.66 7.82 -21.03
N ALA A 481 23.39 8.20 -19.97
CA ALA A 481 24.02 7.24 -19.08
C ALA A 481 23.01 6.25 -18.43
N PRO A 482 21.81 6.68 -17.98
CA PRO A 482 20.80 5.74 -17.46
C PRO A 482 20.33 4.71 -18.50
N THR A 483 20.14 5.12 -19.77
CA THR A 483 19.69 4.19 -20.83
C THR A 483 20.79 3.17 -21.15
N HIS A 484 22.06 3.59 -21.24
CA HIS A 484 23.20 2.68 -21.39
C HIS A 484 23.29 1.69 -20.22
N TYR A 485 23.10 2.14 -19.00
CA TYR A 485 23.06 1.27 -17.83
C TYR A 485 21.93 0.23 -17.93
N ASN A 486 20.72 0.67 -18.28
CA ASN A 486 19.54 -0.21 -18.34
C ASN A 486 19.63 -1.25 -19.46
N ILE A 487 20.14 -0.88 -20.63
CA ILE A 487 20.37 -1.87 -21.71
C ILE A 487 21.51 -2.83 -21.34
N GLY A 488 22.51 -2.38 -20.58
CA GLY A 488 23.53 -3.24 -20.00
C GLY A 488 22.94 -4.30 -19.05
N LEU A 489 21.92 -3.95 -18.25
CA LEU A 489 21.17 -4.91 -17.44
C LEU A 489 20.44 -5.94 -18.31
N VAL A 490 19.78 -5.49 -19.39
CA VAL A 490 19.11 -6.39 -20.35
C VAL A 490 20.11 -7.39 -20.93
N PHE A 491 21.27 -6.93 -21.41
CA PHE A 491 22.30 -7.81 -21.95
C PHE A 491 22.86 -8.78 -20.90
N SER A 492 23.05 -8.33 -19.68
CA SER A 492 23.47 -9.20 -18.57
C SER A 492 22.48 -10.34 -18.34
N MET A 493 21.17 -10.03 -18.30
CA MET A 493 20.09 -11.02 -18.14
C MET A 493 19.98 -11.97 -19.34
N GLN A 494 20.30 -11.49 -20.55
CA GLN A 494 20.41 -12.31 -21.77
C GLN A 494 21.71 -13.13 -21.82
N ARG A 495 22.62 -13.01 -20.84
CA ARG A 495 23.97 -13.60 -20.79
C ARG A 495 24.91 -13.11 -21.90
N LYS A 496 24.62 -11.96 -22.49
CA LYS A 496 25.47 -11.24 -23.45
C LYS A 496 26.46 -10.35 -22.68
N TYR A 497 27.40 -11.00 -21.98
CA TYR A 497 28.25 -10.31 -20.99
C TYR A 497 29.22 -9.30 -21.58
N GLN A 498 29.69 -9.52 -22.83
CA GLN A 498 30.56 -8.55 -23.52
C GLN A 498 29.81 -7.27 -23.86
N GLU A 499 28.60 -7.41 -24.39
CA GLU A 499 27.72 -6.29 -24.70
C GLU A 499 27.31 -5.55 -23.43
N ALA A 500 26.99 -6.27 -22.37
CA ALA A 500 26.68 -5.69 -21.06
C ALA A 500 27.85 -4.83 -20.53
N ALA A 501 29.08 -5.35 -20.59
CA ALA A 501 30.27 -4.63 -20.16
C ALA A 501 30.50 -3.35 -20.96
N ALA A 502 30.29 -3.39 -22.30
CA ALA A 502 30.44 -2.22 -23.16
C ALA A 502 29.42 -1.13 -22.79
N GLU A 503 28.19 -1.53 -22.50
CA GLU A 503 27.13 -0.56 -22.15
C GLU A 503 27.33 0.01 -20.73
N PHE A 504 27.75 -0.78 -19.73
CA PHE A 504 28.12 -0.26 -18.43
C PHE A 504 29.36 0.66 -18.51
N GLN A 505 30.31 0.37 -19.41
CA GLN A 505 31.44 1.27 -19.66
C GLN A 505 31.00 2.59 -20.32
N ASN A 506 30.05 2.58 -21.24
CA ASN A 506 29.46 3.79 -21.79
C ASN A 506 28.76 4.61 -20.68
N ALA A 507 27.98 3.94 -19.82
CA ALA A 507 27.30 4.60 -18.70
C ALA A 507 28.32 5.30 -17.77
N THR A 508 29.39 4.62 -17.35
CA THR A 508 30.43 5.20 -16.49
C THR A 508 31.29 6.28 -17.17
N ARG A 509 31.41 6.23 -18.49
CA ARG A 509 32.06 7.30 -19.29
C ARG A 509 31.21 8.55 -19.35
N LEU A 510 29.89 8.40 -19.53
CA LEU A 510 28.96 9.52 -19.65
C LEU A 510 28.65 10.15 -18.28
N ASP A 511 28.51 9.32 -17.26
CA ASP A 511 28.39 9.76 -15.87
C ASP A 511 29.43 9.02 -14.99
N PRO A 512 30.58 9.64 -14.74
CA PRO A 512 31.62 9.06 -13.86
C PRO A 512 31.20 8.89 -12.41
N ASN A 513 30.06 9.44 -11.98
CA ASN A 513 29.54 9.32 -10.63
C ASN A 513 28.41 8.29 -10.52
N TYR A 514 28.18 7.49 -11.56
CA TYR A 514 27.14 6.48 -11.55
C TYR A 514 27.60 5.21 -10.81
N ALA A 515 27.41 5.18 -9.49
CA ALA A 515 27.92 4.12 -8.61
C ALA A 515 27.45 2.70 -9.01
N GLU A 516 26.16 2.55 -9.36
CA GLU A 516 25.59 1.26 -9.78
C GLU A 516 26.21 0.76 -11.10
N ALA A 517 26.52 1.66 -12.04
CA ALA A 517 27.18 1.29 -13.28
C ALA A 517 28.60 0.82 -13.04
N HIS A 518 29.36 1.45 -12.14
CA HIS A 518 30.69 1.01 -11.72
C HIS A 518 30.63 -0.38 -11.05
N ASN A 519 29.67 -0.64 -10.16
CA ASN A 519 29.50 -1.96 -9.54
C ASN A 519 29.25 -3.04 -10.61
N ASN A 520 28.32 -2.80 -11.56
CA ASN A 520 27.96 -3.77 -12.56
C ASN A 520 29.08 -3.98 -13.63
N LEU A 521 29.81 -2.92 -13.98
CA LEU A 521 31.02 -3.04 -14.79
C LEU A 521 32.07 -3.92 -14.08
N GLY A 522 32.28 -3.69 -12.78
CA GLY A 522 33.14 -4.52 -11.94
C GLY A 522 32.73 -6.00 -11.94
N ALA A 523 31.41 -6.29 -11.89
CA ALA A 523 30.91 -7.66 -11.96
C ALA A 523 31.20 -8.33 -13.32
N MET A 524 31.06 -7.60 -14.41
CA MET A 524 31.43 -8.12 -15.74
C MET A 524 32.92 -8.34 -15.89
N LEU A 525 33.73 -7.40 -15.43
CA LEU A 525 35.21 -7.55 -15.42
C LEU A 525 35.66 -8.74 -14.59
N HIS A 526 35.03 -8.96 -13.43
CA HIS A 526 35.29 -10.14 -12.60
C HIS A 526 34.96 -11.43 -13.36
N ALA A 527 33.81 -11.50 -14.03
CA ALA A 527 33.41 -12.65 -14.84
C ALA A 527 34.41 -12.95 -15.99
N PHE A 528 35.09 -11.94 -16.51
CA PHE A 528 36.15 -12.07 -17.52
C PHE A 528 37.53 -12.36 -16.93
N GLY A 529 37.67 -12.50 -15.62
CA GLY A 529 38.94 -12.74 -14.93
C GLY A 529 39.83 -11.49 -14.84
N ARG A 530 39.32 -10.29 -15.15
CA ARG A 530 40.02 -8.99 -15.06
C ARG A 530 39.98 -8.48 -13.61
N VAL A 531 40.59 -9.23 -12.71
CA VAL A 531 40.39 -9.11 -11.25
C VAL A 531 40.76 -7.73 -10.71
N ASP A 532 41.92 -7.17 -11.13
CA ASP A 532 42.40 -5.88 -10.61
C ASP A 532 41.54 -4.72 -11.10
N GLU A 533 41.03 -4.79 -12.33
CA GLU A 533 40.12 -3.79 -12.88
C GLU A 533 38.74 -3.88 -12.22
N ALA A 534 38.25 -5.09 -11.95
CA ALA A 534 37.02 -5.30 -11.19
C ALA A 534 37.11 -4.68 -9.80
N ALA A 535 38.25 -4.91 -9.10
CA ALA A 535 38.47 -4.31 -7.77
C ALA A 535 38.48 -2.77 -7.82
N ALA A 536 39.05 -2.19 -8.87
CA ALA A 536 39.07 -0.74 -9.04
C ALA A 536 37.67 -0.18 -9.25
N GLU A 537 36.84 -0.85 -10.05
CA GLU A 537 35.46 -0.40 -10.31
C GLU A 537 34.56 -0.56 -9.07
N TYR A 538 34.68 -1.67 -8.29
CA TYR A 538 33.97 -1.81 -7.02
C TYR A 538 34.36 -0.74 -6.00
N ARG A 539 35.67 -0.40 -5.88
CA ARG A 539 36.11 0.68 -4.97
C ARG A 539 35.58 2.03 -5.40
N LYS A 540 35.46 2.30 -6.70
CA LYS A 540 34.82 3.52 -7.19
C LYS A 540 33.32 3.56 -6.79
N ALA A 541 32.62 2.44 -7.00
CA ALA A 541 31.22 2.33 -6.60
C ALA A 541 31.02 2.63 -5.11
N ILE A 542 31.88 2.06 -4.25
CA ILE A 542 31.87 2.28 -2.79
C ILE A 542 32.23 3.74 -2.46
N ALA A 543 33.23 4.32 -3.12
CA ALA A 543 33.62 5.71 -2.87
C ALA A 543 32.49 6.71 -3.22
N LEU A 544 31.73 6.43 -4.29
CA LEU A 544 30.60 7.22 -4.72
C LEU A 544 29.35 7.03 -3.85
N LYS A 545 29.13 5.79 -3.39
CA LYS A 545 27.98 5.39 -2.58
C LYS A 545 28.42 4.41 -1.49
N PRO A 546 28.88 4.91 -0.33
CA PRO A 546 29.36 4.05 0.76
C PRO A 546 28.33 3.08 1.34
N GLU A 547 27.04 3.38 1.14
CA GLU A 547 25.93 2.50 1.52
C GLU A 547 25.55 1.46 0.44
N ASN A 548 26.38 1.25 -0.56
CA ASN A 548 26.18 0.21 -1.56
C ASN A 548 26.65 -1.16 -1.04
N GLY A 549 25.76 -1.86 -0.31
CA GLY A 549 26.04 -3.17 0.27
C GLY A 549 26.41 -4.25 -0.77
N GLU A 550 25.88 -4.15 -1.99
CA GLU A 550 26.20 -5.07 -3.08
C GLU A 550 27.66 -4.88 -3.55
N ALA A 551 28.15 -3.65 -3.67
CA ALA A 551 29.54 -3.37 -4.05
C ALA A 551 30.52 -3.84 -2.98
N HIS A 552 30.20 -3.64 -1.70
CA HIS A 552 30.99 -4.20 -0.57
C HIS A 552 31.01 -5.73 -0.65
N ASN A 553 29.88 -6.40 -0.82
CA ASN A 553 29.83 -7.86 -0.96
C ASN A 553 30.66 -8.36 -2.16
N ASN A 554 30.53 -7.69 -3.32
CA ASN A 554 31.26 -8.08 -4.52
C ASN A 554 32.78 -7.89 -4.37
N LEU A 555 33.21 -6.80 -3.75
CA LEU A 555 34.62 -6.57 -3.42
C LEU A 555 35.13 -7.60 -2.39
N GLY A 556 34.35 -7.89 -1.35
CA GLY A 556 34.68 -8.91 -0.35
C GLY A 556 34.88 -10.30 -0.98
N ARG A 557 33.98 -10.70 -1.88
CA ARG A 557 34.13 -11.97 -2.64
C ARG A 557 35.37 -11.97 -3.52
N LEU A 558 35.67 -10.88 -4.18
CA LEU A 558 36.87 -10.75 -5.01
C LEU A 558 38.15 -10.88 -4.15
N LEU A 559 38.20 -10.18 -3.01
CA LEU A 559 39.31 -10.22 -2.06
C LEU A 559 39.50 -11.63 -1.46
N MET A 560 38.40 -12.32 -1.18
CA MET A 560 38.40 -13.71 -0.73
C MET A 560 39.04 -14.64 -1.77
N LEU A 561 38.74 -14.48 -3.06
CA LEU A 561 39.39 -15.26 -4.14
C LEU A 561 40.87 -14.93 -4.29
N GLN A 562 41.31 -13.74 -3.91
CA GLN A 562 42.74 -13.35 -3.83
C GLN A 562 43.42 -13.79 -2.56
N ALA A 563 42.76 -14.56 -1.69
CA ALA A 563 43.20 -14.93 -0.35
C ALA A 563 43.50 -13.72 0.58
N ARG A 564 43.00 -12.54 0.28
CA ARG A 564 43.09 -11.33 1.11
C ARG A 564 42.00 -11.34 2.17
N PHE A 565 42.02 -12.35 3.04
CA PHE A 565 40.93 -12.65 3.95
C PHE A 565 40.63 -11.53 4.95
N ALA A 566 41.65 -10.86 5.50
CA ALA A 566 41.44 -9.76 6.44
C ALA A 566 40.74 -8.55 5.83
N ASP A 567 40.99 -8.27 4.54
CA ASP A 567 40.33 -7.21 3.83
C ASP A 567 38.90 -7.63 3.42
N ALA A 568 38.72 -8.90 3.00
CA ALA A 568 37.42 -9.45 2.68
C ALA A 568 36.46 -9.40 3.87
N VAL A 569 36.96 -9.67 5.08
CA VAL A 569 36.17 -9.56 6.33
C VAL A 569 35.57 -8.16 6.49
N LYS A 570 36.37 -7.10 6.32
CA LYS A 570 35.92 -5.70 6.47
C LYS A 570 34.78 -5.38 5.51
N GLU A 571 34.90 -5.81 4.26
CA GLU A 571 33.90 -5.55 3.24
C GLU A 571 32.60 -6.34 3.50
N PHE A 572 32.67 -7.59 3.94
CA PHE A 572 31.49 -8.35 4.30
C PHE A 572 30.83 -7.82 5.58
N GLU A 573 31.59 -7.39 6.57
CA GLU A 573 31.07 -6.77 7.79
C GLU A 573 30.31 -5.48 7.47
N GLU A 574 30.84 -4.67 6.54
CA GLU A 574 30.16 -3.45 6.10
C GLU A 574 28.89 -3.77 5.30
N ALA A 575 28.92 -4.77 4.41
CA ALA A 575 27.72 -5.24 3.72
C ALA A 575 26.64 -5.71 4.71
N LEU A 576 27.02 -6.42 5.78
CA LEU A 576 26.11 -6.91 6.83
C LEU A 576 25.64 -5.80 7.78
N ARG A 577 26.43 -4.76 7.98
CA ARG A 577 25.99 -3.57 8.72
C ARG A 577 24.84 -2.87 7.98
N LEU A 578 24.88 -2.87 6.65
CA LEU A 578 23.86 -2.28 5.78
C LEU A 578 22.61 -3.18 5.64
N ASP A 579 22.83 -4.50 5.50
CA ASP A 579 21.76 -5.51 5.46
C ASP A 579 22.15 -6.76 6.28
N PRO A 580 21.72 -6.87 7.55
CA PRO A 580 22.07 -7.96 8.43
C PRO A 580 21.52 -9.35 8.03
N GLU A 581 20.57 -9.40 7.08
CA GLU A 581 19.95 -10.64 6.60
C GLU A 581 20.42 -11.03 5.19
N ALA A 582 21.38 -10.31 4.61
CA ALA A 582 21.93 -10.61 3.29
C ALA A 582 22.68 -11.95 3.27
N VAL A 583 22.13 -12.95 2.59
CA VAL A 583 22.67 -14.33 2.59
C VAL A 583 24.09 -14.41 2.01
N SER A 584 24.38 -13.65 0.93
CA SER A 584 25.69 -13.72 0.26
C SER A 584 26.85 -13.25 1.14
N PRO A 585 26.81 -12.06 1.79
CA PRO A 585 27.89 -11.64 2.69
C PRO A 585 27.92 -12.46 3.98
N LEU A 586 26.77 -12.97 4.52
CA LEU A 586 26.77 -13.93 5.63
C LEU A 586 27.57 -15.19 5.27
N THR A 587 27.34 -15.74 4.08
CA THR A 587 28.03 -16.92 3.57
C THR A 587 29.54 -16.66 3.37
N GLY A 588 29.89 -15.51 2.75
CA GLY A 588 31.28 -15.12 2.51
C GLY A 588 32.07 -14.91 3.79
N LEU A 589 31.50 -14.19 4.76
CA LEU A 589 32.11 -13.94 6.05
C LEU A 589 32.28 -15.25 6.85
N ALA A 590 31.23 -16.08 6.89
CA ALA A 590 31.27 -17.38 7.54
C ALA A 590 32.38 -18.29 6.94
N TRP A 591 32.47 -18.31 5.62
CA TRP A 591 33.51 -19.04 4.92
C TRP A 591 34.91 -18.58 5.35
N VAL A 592 35.21 -17.29 5.26
CA VAL A 592 36.51 -16.72 5.61
C VAL A 592 36.88 -17.01 7.08
N ARG A 593 35.90 -16.79 8.00
CA ARG A 593 36.07 -17.05 9.44
C ARG A 593 36.28 -18.53 9.76
N ALA A 594 35.79 -19.47 8.93
CA ALA A 594 35.97 -20.91 9.11
C ALA A 594 37.33 -21.41 8.58
N VAL A 595 37.77 -20.93 7.39
CA VAL A 595 38.83 -21.58 6.63
C VAL A 595 40.14 -20.81 6.57
N ALA A 596 40.20 -19.55 7.01
CA ALA A 596 41.42 -18.75 6.94
C ALA A 596 42.59 -19.42 7.68
N ALA A 597 43.78 -19.42 7.05
CA ALA A 597 44.98 -19.93 7.67
C ALA A 597 45.45 -19.05 8.85
N ASP A 598 45.23 -17.73 8.73
CA ASP A 598 45.59 -16.76 9.79
C ASP A 598 44.65 -16.91 11.00
N PRO A 599 45.20 -17.25 12.18
CA PRO A 599 44.42 -17.38 13.42
C PRO A 599 43.72 -16.09 13.85
N ALA A 600 44.22 -14.91 13.45
CA ALA A 600 43.58 -13.63 13.76
C ALA A 600 42.27 -13.41 12.96
N VAL A 601 42.21 -14.04 11.81
CA VAL A 601 41.00 -13.97 10.93
C VAL A 601 40.05 -15.14 11.21
N ARG A 602 40.61 -16.32 11.53
CA ARG A 602 39.84 -17.55 11.74
C ARG A 602 39.10 -17.52 13.08
N GLN A 603 37.78 -17.55 13.03
CA GLN A 603 36.88 -17.53 14.19
C GLN A 603 35.76 -18.57 14.02
N PRO A 604 35.99 -19.84 14.33
CA PRO A 604 35.07 -20.94 14.00
C PRO A 604 33.69 -20.82 14.63
N ASP A 605 33.59 -20.30 15.87
CA ASP A 605 32.31 -20.14 16.56
C ASP A 605 31.46 -19.05 15.93
N GLU A 606 32.07 -17.93 15.54
CA GLU A 606 31.36 -16.87 14.79
C GLU A 606 30.95 -17.37 13.39
N ALA A 607 31.85 -18.08 12.71
CA ALA A 607 31.58 -18.69 11.42
C ALA A 607 30.35 -19.60 11.47
N MET A 608 30.21 -20.41 12.52
CA MET A 608 29.08 -21.30 12.72
C MET A 608 27.79 -20.53 12.85
N ARG A 609 27.74 -19.49 13.69
CA ARG A 609 26.52 -18.65 13.87
C ARG A 609 26.08 -18.01 12.57
N LEU A 610 27.01 -17.46 11.80
CA LEU A 610 26.71 -16.79 10.50
C LEU A 610 26.25 -17.81 9.47
N ALA A 611 26.87 -18.99 9.38
CA ALA A 611 26.48 -20.03 8.43
C ALA A 611 25.11 -20.63 8.75
N GLU A 612 24.77 -20.82 10.03
CA GLU A 612 23.43 -21.27 10.45
C GLU A 612 22.37 -20.23 10.11
N GLN A 613 22.66 -18.93 10.31
CA GLN A 613 21.78 -17.84 9.89
C GLN A 613 21.56 -17.84 8.37
N ALA A 614 22.64 -17.94 7.58
CA ALA A 614 22.55 -18.01 6.12
C ALA A 614 21.74 -19.24 5.65
N ALA A 615 21.97 -20.41 6.27
CA ALA A 615 21.23 -21.62 5.96
C ALA A 615 19.75 -21.53 6.29
N ALA A 616 19.39 -20.88 7.40
CA ALA A 616 18.00 -20.63 7.76
C ALA A 616 17.33 -19.68 6.76
N LEU A 617 17.98 -18.58 6.41
CA LEU A 617 17.45 -17.58 5.44
C LEU A 617 17.31 -18.17 4.02
N SER A 618 18.25 -19.02 3.59
CA SER A 618 18.18 -19.71 2.29
C SER A 618 17.26 -20.94 2.31
N ASN A 619 16.59 -21.24 3.42
CA ASN A 619 15.81 -22.47 3.62
C ASN A 619 16.60 -23.74 3.24
N ARG A 620 17.94 -23.74 3.41
CA ARG A 620 18.86 -24.84 3.06
C ARG A 620 18.77 -25.28 1.58
N LYS A 621 18.41 -24.36 0.66
CA LYS A 621 18.25 -24.66 -0.77
C LYS A 621 19.44 -24.19 -1.63
N ASP A 622 20.44 -23.58 -1.03
CA ASP A 622 21.63 -23.09 -1.72
C ASP A 622 22.82 -24.01 -1.40
N PRO A 623 23.40 -24.71 -2.41
CA PRO A 623 24.53 -25.61 -2.17
C PRO A 623 25.81 -24.90 -1.70
N ALA A 624 26.02 -23.61 -2.05
CA ALA A 624 27.21 -22.88 -1.59
C ALA A 624 27.08 -22.50 -0.09
N VAL A 625 25.86 -22.18 0.35
CA VAL A 625 25.55 -21.94 1.77
C VAL A 625 25.78 -23.21 2.60
N LEU A 626 25.30 -24.37 2.10
CA LEU A 626 25.49 -25.64 2.79
C LEU A 626 26.95 -26.11 2.81
N ASP A 627 27.71 -25.85 1.75
CA ASP A 627 29.12 -26.11 1.72
C ASP A 627 29.88 -25.28 2.77
N THR A 628 29.51 -23.98 2.88
CA THR A 628 30.05 -23.11 3.92
C THR A 628 29.70 -23.62 5.33
N LEU A 629 28.45 -24.04 5.54
CA LEU A 629 28.02 -24.62 6.81
C LEU A 629 28.80 -25.92 7.15
N ALA A 630 29.05 -26.76 6.14
CA ALA A 630 29.87 -27.96 6.31
C ALA A 630 31.30 -27.62 6.71
N ALA A 631 31.91 -26.60 6.11
CA ALA A 631 33.24 -26.10 6.48
C ALA A 631 33.25 -25.57 7.92
N CYS A 632 32.19 -24.86 8.35
CA CYS A 632 32.06 -24.37 9.73
C CYS A 632 31.90 -25.52 10.74
N TYR A 633 31.12 -26.58 10.43
CA TYR A 633 31.07 -27.79 11.26
C TYR A 633 32.45 -28.47 11.37
N ALA A 634 33.19 -28.55 10.27
CA ALA A 634 34.54 -29.13 10.30
C ALA A 634 35.52 -28.26 11.11
N ALA A 635 35.45 -26.93 10.99
CA ALA A 635 36.26 -26.00 11.75
C ALA A 635 36.01 -26.09 13.28
N THR A 636 34.79 -26.45 13.68
CA THR A 636 34.38 -26.69 15.08
C THR A 636 34.46 -28.17 15.47
N GLN A 637 35.20 -29.00 14.70
CA GLN A 637 35.46 -30.44 14.94
C GLN A 637 34.19 -31.34 14.93
N GLN A 638 33.08 -30.88 14.37
CA GLN A 638 31.84 -31.66 14.23
C GLN A 638 31.82 -32.39 12.87
N PHE A 639 32.80 -33.30 12.65
CA PHE A 639 33.06 -33.92 11.35
C PHE A 639 31.89 -34.76 10.78
N ASP A 640 31.11 -35.42 11.64
CA ASP A 640 29.93 -36.18 11.21
C ASP A 640 28.86 -35.26 10.57
N LYS A 641 28.64 -34.11 11.21
CA LYS A 641 27.70 -33.08 10.67
C LYS A 641 28.30 -32.46 9.40
N ALA A 642 29.60 -32.18 9.39
CA ALA A 642 30.28 -31.63 8.21
C ALA A 642 30.12 -32.56 7.00
N GLY A 643 30.37 -33.86 7.16
CA GLY A 643 30.21 -34.84 6.10
C GLY A 643 28.76 -35.02 5.63
N THR A 644 27.82 -34.96 6.55
CA THR A 644 26.38 -35.05 6.21
C THR A 644 25.91 -33.82 5.44
N THR A 645 26.26 -32.62 5.90
CA THR A 645 25.89 -31.37 5.24
C THR A 645 26.58 -31.20 3.88
N ALA A 646 27.84 -31.63 3.74
CA ALA A 646 28.53 -31.64 2.46
C ALA A 646 27.88 -32.58 1.45
N ARG A 647 27.37 -33.75 1.85
CA ARG A 647 26.60 -34.64 0.96
C ARG A 647 25.24 -33.99 0.51
N GLU A 648 24.57 -33.31 1.42
CA GLU A 648 23.37 -32.54 1.10
C GLU A 648 23.67 -31.42 0.05
N ALA A 649 24.78 -30.68 0.28
CA ALA A 649 25.22 -29.65 -0.67
C ALA A 649 25.59 -30.26 -2.05
N MET A 650 26.25 -31.41 -2.08
CA MET A 650 26.57 -32.12 -3.33
C MET A 650 25.32 -32.55 -4.08
N GLN A 651 24.28 -33.08 -3.39
CA GLN A 651 23.01 -33.48 -4.02
C GLN A 651 22.31 -32.28 -4.66
N LEU A 652 22.28 -31.12 -3.98
CA LEU A 652 21.72 -29.90 -4.53
C LEU A 652 22.53 -29.36 -5.71
N ALA A 653 23.87 -29.37 -5.61
CA ALA A 653 24.74 -28.92 -6.70
C ALA A 653 24.56 -29.78 -7.96
N ASP A 654 24.41 -31.10 -7.80
CA ASP A 654 24.14 -32.04 -8.90
C ASP A 654 22.76 -31.78 -9.53
N ALA A 655 21.72 -31.64 -8.72
CA ALA A 655 20.37 -31.34 -9.17
C ALA A 655 20.27 -30.00 -9.94
N LEU A 656 21.14 -29.05 -9.63
CA LEU A 656 21.23 -27.74 -10.29
C LEU A 656 22.24 -27.70 -11.44
N GLY A 657 22.93 -28.81 -11.74
CA GLY A 657 23.94 -28.88 -12.80
C GLY A 657 25.24 -28.13 -12.48
N LEU A 658 25.54 -27.83 -11.21
CA LEU A 658 26.71 -27.05 -10.77
C LEU A 658 27.92 -27.97 -10.57
N GLN A 659 28.41 -28.57 -11.63
CA GLN A 659 29.48 -29.61 -11.61
C GLN A 659 30.79 -29.12 -10.99
N SER A 660 31.20 -27.89 -11.26
CA SER A 660 32.42 -27.31 -10.69
C SER A 660 32.33 -27.26 -9.15
N LEU A 661 31.21 -26.72 -8.64
CA LEU A 661 30.96 -26.64 -7.20
C LEU A 661 30.86 -28.03 -6.57
N TRP A 662 30.19 -28.98 -7.25
CA TRP A 662 30.14 -30.38 -6.78
C TRP A 662 31.52 -31.00 -6.58
N VAL A 663 32.44 -30.80 -7.54
CA VAL A 663 33.84 -31.31 -7.45
C VAL A 663 34.57 -30.71 -6.26
N GLU A 664 34.40 -29.41 -6.03
CA GLU A 664 35.02 -28.71 -4.91
C GLU A 664 34.49 -29.20 -3.55
N ILE A 665 33.14 -29.31 -3.42
CA ILE A 665 32.52 -29.82 -2.19
C ILE A 665 33.00 -31.24 -1.90
N ARG A 666 33.07 -32.09 -2.92
CA ARG A 666 33.55 -33.48 -2.81
C ARG A 666 34.98 -33.53 -2.30
N ALA A 667 35.84 -32.65 -2.76
CA ALA A 667 37.25 -32.58 -2.31
C ALA A 667 37.29 -32.23 -0.81
N ARG A 668 36.51 -31.28 -0.35
CA ARG A 668 36.40 -30.89 1.06
C ARG A 668 35.77 -31.99 1.92
N ALA A 669 34.70 -32.64 1.44
CA ALA A 669 34.08 -33.77 2.15
C ALA A 669 35.01 -34.89 2.49
N ARG A 670 35.98 -35.21 1.58
CA ARG A 670 37.03 -36.21 1.85
C ARG A 670 37.96 -35.84 3.02
N LEU A 671 38.23 -34.54 3.22
CA LEU A 671 38.97 -34.08 4.39
C LEU A 671 38.16 -34.28 5.66
N TYR A 672 36.86 -34.01 5.62
CA TYR A 672 35.97 -34.18 6.76
C TYR A 672 35.84 -35.66 7.18
N GLU A 673 35.81 -36.58 6.21
CA GLU A 673 35.86 -38.03 6.45
C GLU A 673 37.18 -38.46 7.15
N GLN A 674 38.25 -37.69 6.96
CA GLN A 674 39.55 -37.89 7.61
C GLN A 674 39.68 -37.11 8.92
N HIS A 675 38.61 -36.52 9.42
CA HIS A 675 38.59 -35.63 10.59
C HIS A 675 39.55 -34.41 10.44
N GLN A 676 39.66 -33.88 9.24
CA GLN A 676 40.51 -32.72 8.94
C GLN A 676 39.61 -31.53 8.47
N PRO A 677 39.73 -30.33 9.07
CA PRO A 677 39.10 -29.16 8.55
C PRO A 677 39.81 -28.71 7.26
N TYR A 678 39.03 -28.10 6.35
CA TYR A 678 39.62 -27.40 5.22
C TYR A 678 40.21 -26.07 5.66
N ILE A 679 41.48 -25.81 5.31
CA ILE A 679 42.18 -24.55 5.54
C ILE A 679 42.58 -23.97 4.19
N ALA A 680 42.10 -22.78 3.87
CA ALA A 680 42.50 -22.05 2.68
C ALA A 680 43.86 -21.37 2.90
N ARG A 681 44.78 -21.57 1.94
CA ARG A 681 46.13 -21.05 1.97
C ARG A 681 46.29 -19.80 1.12
#